data_d2c59f42741d73d6cc12f544b59f2007
#
_entry.id   d2c59f42741d73d6cc12f544b59f2007
#
_cell.length_a   1.000
_cell.length_b   1.000
_cell.length_c   1.000
_cell.angle_alpha   90.00
_cell.angle_beta   90.00
_cell.angle_gamma   90.00
#
_symmetry.space_group_name_H-M   'P 1'
#
loop_
_entity.id
_entity.type
_entity.pdbx_description
1 polymer ?
#
loop_
_entity_poly.entity_id
_entity_poly.type
_entity_poly.pdbx_seq_one_letter_code
_entity_poly.pdbx_strand_id
1 'polypeptide(L)'
;MNVISLQNIEKSYGTRLLFTDVSITFTNQKRLGLVGINGTGKSTFLKILTGQMECDKGTIERNGKATIHYLAQTPSFDEGNTLLEAILDGDHPRLQMVKRFDKASRDYHYIQEQGVSDERIERHYMQCLEEMDTQDGWQVEQEARIILSKLGFHDVNMSVSLLSGGQKRRLALGQALLYPCDLLLLDEPTNHLDEDSIEWLETYLSNRQGGLLISTHDRYFLDSVCNGILELSNRHMYEYEGNYEKFIELKADREARQAATEEKRRQFLKREIEWVRRGAQARSTKQKARLQRYETLKNMEKTRRPDQMDSIALKTRLGKTIFDIEHLSFDFDGRPMVDDFTYHVVRHDRIGIVGPNGVGKSTFMKIIDGTYEPVLGTIGKGETVRIAHFKQELPEFDENMRVLDYIKEDHSYMSLGDGTTLSAGQILERFLFTPELHGVPIRKLSGGERRRLYLLKLLMSAPNVLLLDEPTNDLDIPTLEVLEDFLDSFSGVIITVCHDRYFLDRVVDKLFVFTGNGRIDIVHGSYSDYKADIGESNNSPFYVPEQQSASTHRTEAESDSMDTIGASSSTESSHTESPVKKGLNKAEEAEYASIMEELPKLEHLVKGLDVMIGQAGTDYEKMQTLMAEREETQSQIDTLTERWMELEERL
;
A
#
# COMPACT_ATOMS: atom_id res chain seq x y z
N MET A 1 19.81 -20.32 4.89
CA MET A 1 20.21 -20.46 6.30
C MET A 1 19.06 -20.01 7.18
N ASN A 2 18.74 -20.73 8.27
CA ASN A 2 17.74 -20.27 9.23
C ASN A 2 18.34 -19.15 10.09
N VAL A 3 17.63 -18.02 10.18
CA VAL A 3 18.01 -16.83 10.95
C VAL A 3 17.36 -16.87 12.33
N ILE A 4 16.05 -17.06 12.36
CA ILE A 4 15.24 -17.10 13.57
C ILE A 4 14.08 -18.06 13.41
N SER A 5 13.78 -18.85 14.43
CA SER A 5 12.63 -19.77 14.50
C SER A 5 11.79 -19.46 15.74
N LEU A 6 10.51 -19.33 15.53
CA LEU A 6 9.49 -19.07 16.56
C LEU A 6 8.66 -20.34 16.76
N GLN A 7 8.35 -20.69 18.01
CA GLN A 7 7.49 -21.82 18.33
C GLN A 7 6.46 -21.42 19.40
N ASN A 8 5.17 -21.52 19.03
CA ASN A 8 4.02 -21.28 19.90
C ASN A 8 4.06 -19.93 20.64
N ILE A 9 4.47 -18.87 19.94
CA ILE A 9 4.58 -17.52 20.51
C ILE A 9 3.21 -16.95 20.83
N GLU A 10 3.05 -16.42 22.03
CA GLU A 10 1.87 -15.68 22.49
C GLU A 10 2.30 -14.33 23.05
N LYS A 11 1.51 -13.28 22.74
CA LYS A 11 1.70 -11.94 23.27
C LYS A 11 0.38 -11.25 23.56
N SER A 12 0.30 -10.63 24.72
CA SER A 12 -0.81 -9.79 25.16
C SER A 12 -0.34 -8.41 25.60
N TYR A 13 -1.21 -7.42 25.50
CA TYR A 13 -0.99 -6.07 26.01
C TYR A 13 -2.09 -5.75 27.03
N GLY A 14 -1.73 -5.85 28.32
CA GLY A 14 -2.71 -5.79 29.40
C GLY A 14 -3.73 -6.93 29.31
N THR A 15 -4.98 -6.60 29.10
CA THR A 15 -6.08 -7.59 28.94
C THR A 15 -6.32 -7.99 27.48
N ARG A 16 -5.67 -7.33 26.51
CA ARG A 16 -5.86 -7.56 25.08
C ARG A 16 -4.83 -8.57 24.57
N LEU A 17 -5.28 -9.77 24.17
CA LEU A 17 -4.48 -10.75 23.48
C LEU A 17 -4.25 -10.28 22.04
N LEU A 18 -2.98 -10.11 21.64
CA LEU A 18 -2.58 -9.67 20.30
C LEU A 18 -2.50 -10.85 19.33
N PHE A 19 -1.74 -11.88 19.69
CA PHE A 19 -1.61 -13.09 18.90
C PHE A 19 -1.24 -14.29 19.79
N THR A 20 -1.58 -15.48 19.31
CA THR A 20 -1.34 -16.75 19.98
C THR A 20 -0.95 -17.82 18.96
N ASP A 21 -0.20 -18.83 19.44
CA ASP A 21 0.22 -20.02 18.67
C ASP A 21 0.95 -19.68 17.36
N VAL A 22 1.83 -18.66 17.40
CA VAL A 22 2.61 -18.26 16.23
C VAL A 22 3.87 -19.12 16.14
N SER A 23 3.97 -19.91 15.07
CA SER A 23 5.11 -20.79 14.79
C SER A 23 5.60 -20.56 13.36
N ILE A 24 6.76 -19.91 13.20
CA ILE A 24 7.31 -19.47 11.89
C ILE A 24 8.83 -19.52 11.93
N THR A 25 9.43 -19.87 10.78
CA THR A 25 10.88 -19.83 10.59
C THR A 25 11.26 -18.84 9.49
N PHE A 26 12.10 -17.86 9.82
CA PHE A 26 12.66 -16.90 8.90
C PHE A 26 14.02 -17.38 8.41
N THR A 27 14.21 -17.34 7.10
CA THR A 27 15.47 -17.70 6.44
C THR A 27 16.01 -16.47 5.71
N ASN A 28 17.31 -16.52 5.37
CA ASN A 28 17.94 -15.46 4.58
C ASN A 28 17.52 -15.41 3.09
N GLN A 29 16.53 -16.20 2.67
CA GLN A 29 15.99 -16.22 1.30
C GLN A 29 14.54 -15.78 1.25
N LYS A 30 13.81 -15.79 2.38
CA LYS A 30 12.43 -15.39 2.45
C LYS A 30 12.30 -13.87 2.45
N ARG A 31 11.46 -13.36 1.59
CA ARG A 31 11.05 -11.94 1.54
C ARG A 31 9.55 -11.89 1.83
N LEU A 32 9.19 -11.52 3.04
CA LEU A 32 7.83 -11.63 3.53
C LEU A 32 7.23 -10.26 3.78
N GLY A 33 5.99 -10.07 3.31
CA GLY A 33 5.16 -8.93 3.67
C GLY A 33 4.31 -9.24 4.90
N LEU A 34 4.32 -8.40 5.92
CA LEU A 34 3.50 -8.54 7.12
C LEU A 34 2.28 -7.63 7.01
N VAL A 35 1.10 -8.24 6.84
CA VAL A 35 -0.17 -7.54 6.70
C VAL A 35 -1.12 -7.83 7.85
N GLY A 36 -2.06 -6.93 8.11
CA GLY A 36 -3.07 -7.08 9.16
C GLY A 36 -3.64 -5.75 9.60
N ILE A 37 -4.78 -5.78 10.27
CA ILE A 37 -5.48 -4.59 10.77
C ILE A 37 -4.59 -3.81 11.75
N ASN A 38 -4.72 -2.50 11.80
CA ASN A 38 -3.98 -1.66 12.73
C ASN A 38 -4.35 -2.01 14.18
N GLY A 39 -3.31 -2.03 15.05
CA GLY A 39 -3.48 -2.42 16.45
C GLY A 39 -3.53 -3.95 16.70
N THR A 40 -3.36 -4.81 15.69
CA THR A 40 -3.27 -6.28 15.89
C THR A 40 -1.93 -6.74 16.45
N GLY A 41 -0.90 -5.89 16.41
CA GLY A 41 0.40 -6.23 17.01
C GLY A 41 1.54 -6.43 15.99
N LYS A 42 1.43 -5.94 14.73
CA LYS A 42 2.50 -6.03 13.72
C LYS A 42 3.84 -5.51 14.24
N SER A 43 3.90 -4.25 14.68
CA SER A 43 5.13 -3.66 15.23
C SER A 43 5.59 -4.33 16.53
N THR A 44 4.67 -4.86 17.34
CA THR A 44 5.00 -5.67 18.52
C THR A 44 5.70 -6.96 18.11
N PHE A 45 5.21 -7.60 17.05
CA PHE A 45 5.81 -8.81 16.51
C PHE A 45 7.24 -8.54 15.99
N LEU A 46 7.44 -7.44 15.25
CA LEU A 46 8.78 -7.01 14.80
C LEU A 46 9.74 -6.77 15.98
N LYS A 47 9.27 -6.11 17.06
CA LYS A 47 10.06 -5.89 18.28
C LYS A 47 10.42 -7.19 19.02
N ILE A 48 9.55 -8.20 18.98
CA ILE A 48 9.84 -9.53 19.55
C ILE A 48 10.94 -10.22 18.72
N LEU A 49 10.90 -10.13 17.40
CA LEU A 49 11.95 -10.69 16.54
C LEU A 49 13.32 -10.07 16.82
N THR A 50 13.38 -8.79 17.13
CA THR A 50 14.65 -8.11 17.48
C THR A 50 15.12 -8.36 18.91
N GLY A 51 14.24 -8.87 19.77
CA GLY A 51 14.54 -9.02 21.20
C GLY A 51 14.35 -7.75 22.01
N GLN A 52 13.80 -6.68 21.41
CA GLN A 52 13.42 -5.45 22.13
C GLN A 52 12.20 -5.66 23.04
N MET A 53 11.44 -6.72 22.80
CA MET A 53 10.29 -7.09 23.60
C MET A 53 10.24 -8.62 23.80
N GLU A 54 9.91 -9.05 25.01
CA GLU A 54 9.73 -10.46 25.33
C GLU A 54 8.33 -10.96 24.98
N CYS A 55 8.20 -12.20 24.56
CA CYS A 55 6.92 -12.89 24.41
C CYS A 55 6.39 -13.38 25.77
N ASP A 56 5.08 -13.56 25.90
CA ASP A 56 4.48 -14.04 27.16
C ASP A 56 4.56 -15.58 27.26
N LYS A 57 4.50 -16.28 26.12
CA LYS A 57 4.71 -17.74 26.00
C LYS A 57 5.45 -18.09 24.72
N GLY A 58 5.94 -19.31 24.64
CA GLY A 58 6.64 -19.87 23.50
C GLY A 58 8.16 -19.74 23.60
N THR A 59 8.85 -20.15 22.55
CA THR A 59 10.32 -20.14 22.46
C THR A 59 10.79 -19.48 21.18
N ILE A 60 11.89 -18.75 21.28
CA ILE A 60 12.54 -18.05 20.17
C ILE A 60 13.96 -18.56 20.06
N GLU A 61 14.26 -19.26 18.98
CA GLU A 61 15.59 -19.74 18.67
C GLU A 61 16.24 -18.81 17.63
N ARG A 62 17.32 -18.14 18.00
CA ARG A 62 18.13 -17.29 17.12
C ARG A 62 19.42 -17.98 16.75
N ASN A 63 19.78 -17.94 15.47
CA ASN A 63 21.09 -18.39 15.06
C ASN A 63 22.13 -17.36 15.54
N GLY A 64 23.04 -17.78 16.42
CA GLY A 64 24.02 -16.89 17.03
C GLY A 64 25.03 -16.24 16.07
N LYS A 65 25.06 -16.67 14.80
CA LYS A 65 25.89 -16.06 13.74
C LYS A 65 25.09 -15.13 12.83
N ALA A 66 23.76 -15.11 12.93
CA ALA A 66 22.90 -14.30 12.07
C ALA A 66 22.69 -12.91 12.66
N THR A 67 22.76 -11.91 11.80
CA THR A 67 22.54 -10.52 12.12
C THR A 67 21.12 -10.11 11.70
N ILE A 68 20.40 -9.45 12.62
CA ILE A 68 19.05 -8.93 12.39
C ILE A 68 19.10 -7.42 12.59
N HIS A 69 18.59 -6.66 11.62
CA HIS A 69 18.48 -5.20 11.75
C HIS A 69 17.02 -4.77 11.61
N TYR A 70 16.63 -3.73 12.36
CA TYR A 70 15.24 -3.25 12.42
C TYR A 70 15.17 -1.75 12.25
N LEU A 71 14.36 -1.30 11.31
CA LEU A 71 13.98 0.10 11.16
C LEU A 71 12.91 0.45 12.19
N ALA A 72 13.28 1.25 13.20
CA ALA A 72 12.36 1.74 14.22
C ALA A 72 11.44 2.84 13.67
N GLN A 73 10.19 2.88 14.14
CA GLN A 73 9.23 3.92 13.77
C GLN A 73 9.65 5.33 14.20
N THR A 74 10.32 5.44 15.37
CA THR A 74 10.86 6.69 15.92
C THR A 74 12.36 6.56 16.08
N PRO A 75 13.14 6.95 15.05
CA PRO A 75 14.60 6.92 15.15
C PRO A 75 15.11 8.02 16.08
N SER A 76 16.16 7.71 16.83
CA SER A 76 16.92 8.68 17.61
C SER A 76 18.31 8.81 17.00
N PHE A 77 18.70 10.04 16.69
CA PHE A 77 20.03 10.37 16.18
C PHE A 77 20.72 11.34 17.11
N ASP A 78 22.04 11.33 17.11
CA ASP A 78 22.83 12.40 17.71
C ASP A 78 22.71 13.66 16.86
N GLU A 79 22.17 14.73 17.45
CA GLU A 79 21.91 15.99 16.75
C GLU A 79 23.20 16.72 16.31
N GLY A 80 24.34 16.33 16.86
CA GLY A 80 25.66 16.86 16.48
C GLY A 80 26.23 16.26 15.20
N ASN A 81 25.68 15.13 14.71
CA ASN A 81 26.19 14.43 13.55
C ASN A 81 25.75 15.09 12.24
N THR A 82 26.57 14.91 11.19
CA THR A 82 26.19 15.14 9.81
C THR A 82 25.33 13.98 9.29
N LEU A 83 24.67 14.15 8.13
CA LEU A 83 23.87 13.08 7.51
C LEU A 83 24.74 11.87 7.17
N LEU A 84 25.96 12.09 6.67
CA LEU A 84 26.86 10.99 6.36
C LEU A 84 27.32 10.23 7.61
N GLU A 85 27.61 10.95 8.70
CA GLU A 85 27.94 10.29 9.97
C GLU A 85 26.77 9.50 10.55
N ALA A 86 25.56 10.03 10.42
CA ALA A 86 24.35 9.42 10.94
C ALA A 86 23.95 8.15 10.15
N ILE A 87 24.10 8.14 8.83
CA ILE A 87 23.79 6.94 8.03
C ILE A 87 24.82 5.81 8.25
N LEU A 88 26.06 6.18 8.54
CA LEU A 88 27.17 5.27 8.86
C LEU A 88 27.18 4.82 10.34
N ASP A 89 26.27 5.34 11.16
CA ASP A 89 26.24 5.01 12.58
C ASP A 89 25.75 3.57 12.80
N GLY A 90 26.52 2.78 13.56
CA GLY A 90 26.21 1.37 13.84
C GLY A 90 27.43 0.59 14.29
N ASP A 91 27.20 -0.60 14.82
CA ASP A 91 28.29 -1.45 15.40
C ASP A 91 29.03 -2.29 14.34
N HIS A 92 28.62 -2.21 13.06
CA HIS A 92 29.24 -3.01 12.01
C HIS A 92 30.65 -2.48 11.66
N PRO A 93 31.69 -3.34 11.65
CA PRO A 93 33.10 -2.92 11.47
C PRO A 93 33.34 -2.09 10.19
N ARG A 94 32.68 -2.46 9.08
CA ARG A 94 32.81 -1.73 7.80
C ARG A 94 32.25 -0.31 7.89
N LEU A 95 31.11 -0.10 8.56
CA LEU A 95 30.52 1.23 8.72
C LEU A 95 31.38 2.11 9.61
N GLN A 96 31.89 1.53 10.73
CA GLN A 96 32.77 2.24 11.63
C GLN A 96 34.10 2.64 10.98
N MET A 97 34.63 1.82 10.07
CA MET A 97 35.83 2.13 9.29
C MET A 97 35.61 3.37 8.42
N VAL A 98 34.52 3.40 7.64
CA VAL A 98 34.17 4.56 6.78
C VAL A 98 33.92 5.81 7.64
N LYS A 99 33.20 5.70 8.77
CA LYS A 99 32.98 6.80 9.71
C LYS A 99 34.28 7.36 10.28
N ARG A 100 35.25 6.48 10.63
CA ARG A 100 36.59 6.89 11.10
C ARG A 100 37.37 7.63 10.01
N PHE A 101 37.34 7.11 8.79
CA PHE A 101 37.98 7.75 7.64
C PHE A 101 37.39 9.14 7.35
N ASP A 102 36.05 9.27 7.30
CA ASP A 102 35.38 10.56 7.07
C ASP A 102 35.79 11.61 8.13
N LYS A 103 35.85 11.21 9.39
CA LYS A 103 36.33 12.08 10.47
C LYS A 103 37.82 12.45 10.29
N ALA A 104 38.67 11.46 10.05
CA ALA A 104 40.09 11.68 9.85
C ALA A 104 40.37 12.57 8.62
N SER A 105 39.60 12.42 7.56
CA SER A 105 39.68 13.27 6.36
C SER A 105 39.31 14.72 6.65
N ARG A 106 38.26 14.97 7.40
CA ARG A 106 37.87 16.33 7.81
C ARG A 106 38.91 16.98 8.72
N ASP A 107 39.41 16.22 9.70
CA ASP A 107 40.48 16.72 10.59
C ASP A 107 41.76 17.06 9.80
N TYR A 108 42.13 16.22 8.83
CA TYR A 108 43.28 16.46 7.94
C TYR A 108 43.07 17.68 7.02
N HIS A 109 41.91 17.85 6.39
CA HIS A 109 41.59 19.02 5.56
C HIS A 109 41.58 20.32 6.40
N TYR A 110 41.00 20.26 7.61
CA TYR A 110 40.96 21.42 8.51
C TYR A 110 42.36 21.93 8.87
N ILE A 111 43.32 21.04 9.22
CA ILE A 111 44.70 21.47 9.52
C ILE A 111 45.45 21.98 8.28
N GLN A 112 45.18 21.40 7.09
CA GLN A 112 45.74 21.85 5.84
C GLN A 112 45.30 23.29 5.50
N GLU A 113 44.02 23.60 5.69
CA GLU A 113 43.46 24.94 5.47
C GLU A 113 44.04 25.98 6.45
N GLN A 114 44.34 25.55 7.67
CA GLN A 114 44.99 26.42 8.67
C GLN A 114 46.52 26.58 8.48
N GLY A 115 47.11 25.86 7.52
CA GLY A 115 48.54 25.86 7.25
C GLY A 115 49.36 25.24 8.40
N VAL A 116 48.74 24.39 9.23
CA VAL A 116 49.35 23.70 10.37
C VAL A 116 49.66 22.26 9.96
N SER A 117 50.88 21.78 10.18
CA SER A 117 51.23 20.36 10.03
C SER A 117 51.19 19.66 11.38
N ASP A 118 50.37 18.61 11.51
CA ASP A 118 50.34 17.71 12.64
C ASP A 118 50.56 16.25 12.17
N GLU A 119 51.80 15.76 12.40
CA GLU A 119 52.19 14.41 11.98
C GLU A 119 51.29 13.28 12.56
N ARG A 120 50.54 13.54 13.66
CA ARG A 120 49.64 12.52 14.23
C ARG A 120 48.36 12.42 13.40
N ILE A 121 47.79 13.57 13.00
CA ILE A 121 46.60 13.62 12.16
C ILE A 121 46.93 13.08 10.78
N GLU A 122 48.08 13.46 10.18
CA GLU A 122 48.53 12.92 8.91
C GLU A 122 48.70 11.39 8.94
N ARG A 123 49.37 10.83 9.95
CA ARG A 123 49.52 9.40 10.11
C ARG A 123 48.18 8.69 10.31
N HIS A 124 47.29 9.25 11.10
CA HIS A 124 45.98 8.68 11.33
C HIS A 124 45.13 8.67 10.04
N TYR A 125 45.15 9.76 9.27
CA TYR A 125 44.48 9.83 7.95
C TYR A 125 45.03 8.77 6.99
N MET A 126 46.38 8.66 6.88
CA MET A 126 47.01 7.66 6.00
C MET A 126 46.66 6.22 6.41
N GLN A 127 46.61 5.93 7.70
CA GLN A 127 46.19 4.63 8.20
C GLN A 127 44.73 4.33 7.86
N CYS A 128 43.80 5.28 8.05
CA CYS A 128 42.40 5.10 7.69
C CYS A 128 42.23 4.96 6.17
N LEU A 129 43.05 5.65 5.36
CA LEU A 129 43.05 5.53 3.90
C LEU A 129 43.46 4.12 3.46
N GLU A 130 44.52 3.56 4.06
CA GLU A 130 44.97 2.20 3.78
C GLU A 130 43.90 1.14 4.20
N GLU A 131 43.21 1.37 5.31
CA GLU A 131 42.07 0.53 5.71
C GLU A 131 40.93 0.60 4.69
N MET A 132 40.59 1.78 4.14
CA MET A 132 39.57 1.97 3.11
C MET A 132 39.91 1.22 1.82
N ASP A 133 41.20 1.28 1.38
CA ASP A 133 41.66 0.62 0.17
C ASP A 133 41.66 -0.91 0.27
N THR A 134 41.98 -1.43 1.48
CA THR A 134 42.12 -2.87 1.70
C THR A 134 40.82 -3.60 2.02
N GLN A 135 39.78 -2.89 2.49
CA GLN A 135 38.51 -3.48 2.96
C GLN A 135 37.28 -3.01 2.17
N ASP A 136 37.46 -2.56 0.92
CA ASP A 136 36.38 -2.07 0.05
C ASP A 136 35.52 -0.94 0.67
N GLY A 137 36.15 -0.06 1.48
CA GLY A 137 35.47 1.02 2.19
C GLY A 137 34.83 2.05 1.26
N TRP A 138 35.44 2.30 0.11
CA TRP A 138 34.95 3.23 -0.90
C TRP A 138 33.59 2.84 -1.46
N GLN A 139 33.33 1.54 -1.62
CA GLN A 139 32.05 1.04 -2.09
C GLN A 139 30.94 1.36 -1.09
N VAL A 140 31.21 1.20 0.21
CA VAL A 140 30.23 1.50 1.28
C VAL A 140 29.96 3.01 1.35
N GLU A 141 30.98 3.87 1.23
CA GLU A 141 30.80 5.31 1.20
C GLU A 141 29.96 5.76 -0.01
N GLN A 142 30.29 5.22 -1.20
CA GLN A 142 29.53 5.51 -2.41
C GLN A 142 28.06 5.06 -2.28
N GLU A 143 27.83 3.89 -1.75
CA GLU A 143 26.47 3.37 -1.51
C GLU A 143 25.71 4.27 -0.54
N ALA A 144 26.34 4.72 0.56
CA ALA A 144 25.74 5.67 1.50
C ALA A 144 25.32 6.98 0.83
N ARG A 145 26.18 7.54 -0.03
CA ARG A 145 25.88 8.78 -0.79
C ARG A 145 24.74 8.57 -1.80
N ILE A 146 24.72 7.44 -2.50
CA ILE A 146 23.63 7.09 -3.42
C ILE A 146 22.31 6.98 -2.67
N ILE A 147 22.27 6.25 -1.55
CA ILE A 147 21.09 6.10 -0.71
C ILE A 147 20.58 7.46 -0.23
N LEU A 148 21.46 8.32 0.31
CA LEU A 148 21.10 9.67 0.76
C LEU A 148 20.51 10.49 -0.39
N SER A 149 21.14 10.50 -1.56
CA SER A 149 20.66 11.22 -2.75
C SER A 149 19.27 10.74 -3.19
N LYS A 150 19.05 9.42 -3.23
CA LYS A 150 17.77 8.81 -3.62
C LYS A 150 16.65 9.03 -2.59
N LEU A 151 17.00 9.26 -1.33
CA LEU A 151 16.06 9.66 -0.28
C LEU A 151 15.86 11.18 -0.18
N GLY A 152 16.37 11.95 -1.16
CA GLY A 152 16.16 13.39 -1.28
C GLY A 152 17.09 14.25 -0.41
N PHE A 153 18.27 13.73 -0.03
CA PHE A 153 19.31 14.47 0.66
C PHE A 153 20.45 14.81 -0.30
N HIS A 154 20.57 16.08 -0.66
CA HIS A 154 21.60 16.54 -1.60
C HIS A 154 22.89 17.01 -0.90
N ASP A 155 22.79 17.54 0.31
CA ASP A 155 23.93 17.95 1.12
C ASP A 155 24.19 16.94 2.25
N VAL A 156 25.17 16.08 2.05
CA VAL A 156 25.56 15.03 3.02
C VAL A 156 26.20 15.59 4.31
N ASN A 157 26.66 16.87 4.28
CA ASN A 157 27.26 17.55 5.43
C ASN A 157 26.24 18.32 6.29
N MET A 158 24.96 18.35 5.88
CA MET A 158 23.90 18.96 6.67
C MET A 158 23.81 18.31 8.04
N SER A 159 23.56 19.12 9.09
CA SER A 159 23.35 18.62 10.45
C SER A 159 21.99 17.96 10.60
N VAL A 160 21.94 16.83 11.32
CA VAL A 160 20.70 16.08 11.65
C VAL A 160 19.72 16.94 12.47
N SER A 161 20.21 17.93 13.24
CA SER A 161 19.37 18.86 14.01
C SER A 161 18.40 19.68 13.16
N LEU A 162 18.73 19.92 11.89
CA LEU A 162 17.92 20.70 10.95
C LEU A 162 16.80 19.88 10.28
N LEU A 163 16.78 18.58 10.50
CA LEU A 163 15.82 17.68 9.84
C LEU A 163 14.46 17.70 10.51
N SER A 164 13.41 17.74 9.68
CA SER A 164 12.04 17.45 10.10
C SER A 164 11.87 15.99 10.55
N GLY A 165 10.79 15.67 11.25
CA GLY A 165 10.48 14.30 11.67
C GLY A 165 10.42 13.29 10.51
N GLY A 166 9.81 13.68 9.38
CA GLY A 166 9.75 12.86 8.17
C GLY A 166 11.14 12.65 7.54
N GLN A 167 11.98 13.69 7.52
CA GLN A 167 13.36 13.57 7.04
C GLN A 167 14.22 12.68 7.96
N LYS A 168 14.07 12.78 9.29
CA LYS A 168 14.74 11.86 10.23
C LYS A 168 14.35 10.41 9.97
N ARG A 169 13.08 10.15 9.62
CA ARG A 169 12.61 8.82 9.30
C ARG A 169 13.20 8.29 7.98
N ARG A 170 13.30 9.14 6.94
CA ARG A 170 14.00 8.78 5.70
C ARG A 170 15.49 8.49 5.92
N LEU A 171 16.15 9.27 6.76
CA LEU A 171 17.55 9.01 7.14
C LEU A 171 17.72 7.67 7.84
N ALA A 172 16.81 7.33 8.76
CA ALA A 172 16.81 6.01 9.42
C ALA A 172 16.58 4.84 8.47
N LEU A 173 15.70 5.03 7.46
CA LEU A 173 15.55 4.07 6.39
C LEU A 173 16.89 3.88 5.65
N GLY A 174 17.57 4.96 5.26
CA GLY A 174 18.87 4.89 4.64
C GLY A 174 19.90 4.12 5.47
N GLN A 175 19.95 4.39 6.77
CA GLN A 175 20.82 3.66 7.71
C GLN A 175 20.49 2.16 7.74
N ALA A 176 19.19 1.80 7.79
CA ALA A 176 18.76 0.40 7.81
C ALA A 176 19.08 -0.34 6.49
N LEU A 177 18.98 0.34 5.34
CA LEU A 177 19.32 -0.21 4.04
C LEU A 177 20.81 -0.46 3.89
N LEU A 178 21.64 0.47 4.36
CA LEU A 178 23.10 0.37 4.30
C LEU A 178 23.66 -0.70 5.24
N TYR A 179 22.93 -1.03 6.32
CA TYR A 179 23.40 -1.95 7.34
C TYR A 179 23.47 -3.39 6.81
N PRO A 180 24.65 -4.04 6.80
CA PRO A 180 24.78 -5.43 6.36
C PRO A 180 24.14 -6.38 7.38
N CYS A 181 23.05 -7.07 7.00
CA CYS A 181 22.38 -8.03 7.88
C CYS A 181 21.75 -9.19 7.10
N ASP A 182 21.60 -10.35 7.78
CA ASP A 182 20.99 -11.55 7.23
C ASP A 182 19.47 -11.47 7.17
N LEU A 183 18.84 -10.68 8.04
CA LEU A 183 17.40 -10.42 8.05
C LEU A 183 17.16 -8.94 8.35
N LEU A 184 16.55 -8.24 7.41
CA LEU A 184 16.15 -6.86 7.54
C LEU A 184 14.65 -6.78 7.86
N LEU A 185 14.30 -6.05 8.93
CA LEU A 185 12.94 -5.82 9.37
C LEU A 185 12.59 -4.35 9.14
N LEU A 186 11.58 -4.09 8.30
CA LEU A 186 11.13 -2.74 7.97
C LEU A 186 9.67 -2.54 8.42
N ASP A 187 9.42 -1.49 9.18
CA ASP A 187 8.08 -1.12 9.64
C ASP A 187 7.63 0.16 8.95
N GLU A 188 6.70 0.04 7.98
CA GLU A 188 6.16 1.09 7.13
C GLU A 188 7.25 1.92 6.41
N PRO A 189 8.13 1.29 5.59
CA PRO A 189 9.24 1.98 4.94
C PRO A 189 8.82 2.94 3.83
N THR A 190 7.64 2.76 3.23
CA THR A 190 7.11 3.60 2.14
C THR A 190 6.50 4.91 2.62
N ASN A 191 6.15 5.02 3.91
CA ASN A 191 5.57 6.23 4.46
C ASN A 191 6.54 7.43 4.36
N HIS A 192 6.04 8.57 3.92
CA HIS A 192 6.78 9.84 3.71
C HIS A 192 7.81 9.82 2.56
N LEU A 193 7.84 8.77 1.75
CA LEU A 193 8.59 8.74 0.51
C LEU A 193 7.73 9.30 -0.63
N ASP A 194 8.38 9.95 -1.57
CA ASP A 194 7.76 10.23 -2.86
C ASP A 194 7.89 9.01 -3.78
N GLU A 195 7.21 9.08 -4.88
CA GLU A 195 7.07 7.99 -5.80
C GLU A 195 8.40 7.49 -6.39
N ASP A 196 9.28 8.42 -6.78
CA ASP A 196 10.60 8.09 -7.34
C ASP A 196 11.47 7.37 -6.30
N SER A 197 11.37 7.78 -5.03
CA SER A 197 12.05 7.11 -3.92
C SER A 197 11.48 5.72 -3.64
N ILE A 198 10.15 5.52 -3.77
CA ILE A 198 9.51 4.20 -3.61
C ILE A 198 9.97 3.26 -4.72
N GLU A 199 9.94 3.68 -5.98
CA GLU A 199 10.36 2.88 -7.14
C GLU A 199 11.84 2.46 -7.05
N TRP A 200 12.69 3.39 -6.61
CA TRP A 200 14.07 3.08 -6.32
C TRP A 200 14.21 2.07 -5.18
N LEU A 201 13.44 2.23 -4.09
CA LEU A 201 13.46 1.33 -2.94
C LEU A 201 13.00 -0.09 -3.31
N GLU A 202 11.97 -0.23 -4.14
CA GLU A 202 11.52 -1.50 -4.71
C GLU A 202 12.66 -2.20 -5.44
N THR A 203 13.34 -1.47 -6.35
CA THR A 203 14.48 -2.00 -7.11
C THR A 203 15.65 -2.38 -6.20
N TYR A 204 15.97 -1.55 -5.21
CA TYR A 204 17.05 -1.79 -4.27
C TYR A 204 16.80 -3.04 -3.42
N LEU A 205 15.60 -3.17 -2.82
CA LEU A 205 15.23 -4.31 -1.99
C LEU A 205 15.07 -5.61 -2.78
N SER A 206 14.60 -5.55 -4.03
CA SER A 206 14.48 -6.71 -4.90
C SER A 206 15.85 -7.30 -5.28
N ASN A 207 16.88 -6.46 -5.35
CA ASN A 207 18.25 -6.90 -5.65
C ASN A 207 19.08 -7.23 -4.39
N ARG A 208 18.59 -6.84 -3.20
CA ARG A 208 19.33 -7.04 -1.94
C ARG A 208 19.45 -8.53 -1.61
N GLN A 209 20.63 -8.95 -1.16
CA GLN A 209 20.84 -10.28 -0.59
C GLN A 209 20.43 -10.32 0.89
N GLY A 210 19.86 -11.43 1.34
CA GLY A 210 19.39 -11.62 2.71
C GLY A 210 17.87 -11.70 2.80
N GLY A 211 17.38 -12.14 3.97
CA GLY A 211 15.96 -12.21 4.29
C GLY A 211 15.36 -10.82 4.51
N LEU A 212 14.07 -10.71 4.28
CA LEU A 212 13.35 -9.47 4.42
C LEU A 212 11.97 -9.72 5.07
N LEU A 213 11.59 -8.88 6.02
CA LEU A 213 10.24 -8.83 6.55
C LEU A 213 9.80 -7.37 6.59
N ILE A 214 8.78 -7.04 5.80
CA ILE A 214 8.27 -5.69 5.63
C ILE A 214 6.84 -5.62 6.14
N SER A 215 6.56 -4.72 7.07
CA SER A 215 5.20 -4.29 7.38
C SER A 215 4.90 -3.07 6.52
N THR A 216 3.95 -3.15 5.59
CA THR A 216 3.50 -2.01 4.79
C THR A 216 2.07 -2.20 4.34
N HIS A 217 1.42 -1.11 3.98
CA HIS A 217 0.08 -1.07 3.39
C HIS A 217 0.09 -0.79 1.88
N ASP A 218 1.27 -0.57 1.31
CA ASP A 218 1.48 -0.42 -0.13
C ASP A 218 1.44 -1.79 -0.82
N ARG A 219 0.37 -2.01 -1.60
CA ARG A 219 0.07 -3.29 -2.24
C ARG A 219 1.02 -3.58 -3.41
N TYR A 220 1.37 -2.55 -4.22
CA TYR A 220 2.32 -2.71 -5.31
C TYR A 220 3.72 -3.00 -4.79
N PHE A 221 4.11 -2.32 -3.72
CA PHE A 221 5.39 -2.58 -3.06
C PHE A 221 5.48 -4.02 -2.54
N LEU A 222 4.40 -4.54 -1.92
CA LEU A 222 4.34 -5.94 -1.50
C LEU A 222 4.46 -6.89 -2.67
N ASP A 223 3.81 -6.58 -3.78
CA ASP A 223 3.81 -7.43 -4.98
C ASP A 223 5.18 -7.47 -5.66
N SER A 224 5.89 -6.35 -5.72
CA SER A 224 7.19 -6.22 -6.38
C SER A 224 8.36 -6.79 -5.57
N VAL A 225 8.31 -6.69 -4.22
CA VAL A 225 9.45 -7.00 -3.36
C VAL A 225 9.32 -8.35 -2.64
N CYS A 226 8.08 -8.78 -2.29
CA CYS A 226 7.84 -9.94 -1.46
C CYS A 226 7.55 -11.20 -2.28
N ASN A 227 8.02 -12.36 -1.77
CA ASN A 227 7.71 -13.68 -2.32
C ASN A 227 6.77 -14.50 -1.44
N GLY A 228 6.24 -13.89 -0.38
CA GLY A 228 5.23 -14.45 0.50
C GLY A 228 4.64 -13.39 1.41
N ILE A 229 3.45 -13.66 1.92
CA ILE A 229 2.71 -12.77 2.81
C ILE A 229 2.42 -13.47 4.13
N LEU A 230 2.66 -12.75 5.23
CA LEU A 230 2.24 -13.12 6.57
C LEU A 230 1.04 -12.28 6.97
N GLU A 231 -0.12 -12.87 7.12
CA GLU A 231 -1.32 -12.18 7.60
C GLU A 231 -1.53 -12.40 9.09
N LEU A 232 -1.58 -11.32 9.85
CA LEU A 232 -2.00 -11.34 11.26
C LEU A 232 -3.50 -11.04 11.34
N SER A 233 -4.31 -12.08 11.44
CA SER A 233 -5.76 -12.01 11.44
C SER A 233 -6.37 -12.88 12.55
N ASN A 234 -7.37 -12.36 13.24
CA ASN A 234 -8.07 -13.08 14.31
C ASN A 234 -7.11 -13.69 15.36
N ARG A 235 -6.06 -12.97 15.74
CA ARG A 235 -5.03 -13.38 16.72
C ARG A 235 -4.13 -14.53 16.24
N HIS A 236 -4.25 -14.98 14.99
CA HIS A 236 -3.41 -16.02 14.39
C HIS A 236 -2.59 -15.46 13.24
N MET A 237 -1.46 -16.10 12.98
CA MET A 237 -0.60 -15.78 11.86
C MET A 237 -0.79 -16.83 10.77
N TYR A 238 -1.02 -16.37 9.54
CA TYR A 238 -1.17 -17.20 8.36
C TYR A 238 -0.08 -16.85 7.37
N GLU A 239 0.67 -17.86 6.90
CA GLU A 239 1.69 -17.69 5.86
C GLU A 239 1.11 -18.11 4.53
N TYR A 240 1.28 -17.26 3.50
CA TYR A 240 0.88 -17.49 2.12
C TYR A 240 2.09 -17.37 1.23
N GLU A 241 2.29 -18.34 0.33
CA GLU A 241 3.33 -18.30 -0.68
C GLU A 241 2.82 -17.59 -1.93
N GLY A 242 3.65 -16.73 -2.51
CA GLY A 242 3.34 -15.95 -3.69
C GLY A 242 3.31 -14.45 -3.43
N ASN A 243 2.92 -13.69 -4.47
CA ASN A 243 2.78 -12.25 -4.44
C ASN A 243 1.45 -11.81 -3.77
N TYR A 244 1.20 -10.51 -3.74
CA TYR A 244 0.00 -9.96 -3.10
C TYR A 244 -1.30 -10.41 -3.78
N GLU A 245 -1.33 -10.51 -5.10
CA GLU A 245 -2.50 -10.97 -5.86
C GLU A 245 -2.87 -12.41 -5.47
N LYS A 246 -1.88 -13.31 -5.43
CA LYS A 246 -2.08 -14.70 -5.00
C LYS A 246 -2.53 -14.81 -3.55
N PHE A 247 -2.03 -13.93 -2.68
CA PHE A 247 -2.49 -13.83 -1.30
C PHE A 247 -4.00 -13.55 -1.22
N ILE A 248 -4.53 -12.59 -2.01
CA ILE A 248 -5.97 -12.25 -2.01
C ILE A 248 -6.81 -13.47 -2.38
N GLU A 249 -6.44 -14.23 -3.41
CA GLU A 249 -7.15 -15.46 -3.80
C GLU A 249 -7.14 -16.50 -2.67
N LEU A 250 -5.96 -16.80 -2.13
CA LEU A 250 -5.81 -17.80 -1.08
C LEU A 250 -6.52 -17.39 0.23
N LYS A 251 -6.53 -16.09 0.53
CA LYS A 251 -7.27 -15.52 1.66
C LYS A 251 -8.77 -15.70 1.46
N ALA A 252 -9.31 -15.35 0.29
CA ALA A 252 -10.72 -15.51 -0.04
C ALA A 252 -11.16 -16.97 0.08
N ASP A 253 -10.37 -17.92 -0.43
CA ASP A 253 -10.60 -19.35 -0.29
C ASP A 253 -10.61 -19.82 1.16
N ARG A 254 -9.66 -19.36 1.98
CA ARG A 254 -9.60 -19.66 3.41
C ARG A 254 -10.86 -19.15 4.11
N GLU A 255 -11.23 -17.90 3.88
CA GLU A 255 -12.40 -17.27 4.50
C GLU A 255 -13.70 -17.95 4.09
N ALA A 256 -13.84 -18.35 2.82
CA ALA A 256 -14.98 -19.12 2.34
C ALA A 256 -15.09 -20.48 3.04
N ARG A 257 -13.98 -21.21 3.20
CA ARG A 257 -13.95 -22.49 3.94
C ARG A 257 -14.29 -22.32 5.43
N GLN A 258 -13.75 -21.28 6.06
CA GLN A 258 -14.06 -20.96 7.46
C GLN A 258 -15.54 -20.61 7.65
N ALA A 259 -16.09 -19.84 6.72
CA ALA A 259 -17.49 -19.48 6.71
C ALA A 259 -18.43 -20.68 6.56
N ALA A 260 -18.13 -21.59 5.63
CA ALA A 260 -18.90 -22.82 5.45
C ALA A 260 -18.84 -23.72 6.70
N THR A 261 -17.68 -23.75 7.37
CA THR A 261 -17.51 -24.52 8.61
C THR A 261 -18.29 -23.90 9.77
N GLU A 262 -18.27 -22.56 9.91
CA GLU A 262 -19.02 -21.85 10.93
C GLU A 262 -20.54 -21.96 10.70
N GLU A 263 -21.02 -21.91 9.48
CA GLU A 263 -22.44 -22.12 9.15
C GLU A 263 -22.88 -23.54 9.53
N LYS A 264 -22.08 -24.58 9.19
CA LYS A 264 -22.34 -25.96 9.63
C LYS A 264 -22.34 -26.08 11.15
N ARG A 265 -21.41 -25.41 11.85
CA ARG A 265 -21.35 -25.34 13.31
C ARG A 265 -22.60 -24.68 13.88
N ARG A 266 -23.03 -23.54 13.32
CA ARG A 266 -24.23 -22.80 13.74
C ARG A 266 -25.48 -23.63 13.57
N GLN A 267 -25.64 -24.33 12.45
CA GLN A 267 -26.75 -25.24 12.21
C GLN A 267 -26.75 -26.43 13.19
N PHE A 268 -25.55 -26.98 13.48
CA PHE A 268 -25.43 -28.03 14.49
C PHE A 268 -25.83 -27.52 15.88
N LEU A 269 -25.29 -26.40 16.31
CA LEU A 269 -25.63 -25.79 17.62
C LEU A 269 -27.12 -25.48 17.72
N LYS A 270 -27.76 -24.98 16.67
CA LYS A 270 -29.19 -24.71 16.62
C LYS A 270 -30.00 -26.00 16.91
N ARG A 271 -29.64 -27.10 16.24
CA ARG A 271 -30.27 -28.43 16.46
C ARG A 271 -30.00 -28.96 17.86
N GLU A 272 -28.81 -28.78 18.39
CA GLU A 272 -28.45 -29.22 19.75
C GLU A 272 -29.17 -28.39 20.84
N ILE A 273 -29.33 -27.07 20.66
CA ILE A 273 -30.11 -26.22 21.55
C ILE A 273 -31.57 -26.68 21.64
N GLU A 274 -32.18 -27.00 20.49
CA GLU A 274 -33.57 -27.53 20.48
C GLU A 274 -33.66 -28.86 21.20
N TRP A 275 -32.65 -29.74 21.04
CA TRP A 275 -32.60 -31.02 21.73
C TRP A 275 -32.43 -30.83 23.25
N VAL A 276 -31.56 -29.93 23.70
CA VAL A 276 -31.38 -29.59 25.13
C VAL A 276 -32.66 -29.00 25.74
N ARG A 277 -33.34 -28.09 24.99
CA ARG A 277 -34.61 -27.47 25.45
C ARG A 277 -35.76 -28.46 25.60
N ARG A 278 -35.75 -29.57 24.86
CA ARG A 278 -36.75 -30.66 25.00
C ARG A 278 -36.54 -31.56 26.22
N GLY A 279 -35.67 -31.18 27.15
CA GLY A 279 -35.53 -31.83 28.45
C GLY A 279 -34.68 -33.12 28.39
N ALA A 280 -33.61 -33.15 27.65
CA ALA A 280 -32.67 -34.26 27.58
C ALA A 280 -32.06 -34.57 28.94
N GLN A 281 -32.59 -35.62 29.62
CA GLN A 281 -32.00 -36.10 30.86
C GLN A 281 -30.72 -36.90 30.56
N ALA A 282 -29.57 -36.43 31.09
CA ALA A 282 -28.25 -37.05 30.89
C ALA A 282 -28.10 -38.38 31.65
N ARG A 283 -28.86 -39.42 31.29
CA ARG A 283 -28.81 -40.75 31.95
C ARG A 283 -27.88 -41.76 31.29
N SER A 284 -27.34 -41.48 30.09
CA SER A 284 -26.42 -42.38 29.38
C SER A 284 -25.08 -41.72 29.04
N THR A 285 -24.01 -42.53 28.92
CA THR A 285 -22.66 -42.09 28.55
C THR A 285 -22.63 -41.33 27.17
N LYS A 286 -23.47 -41.78 26.22
CA LYS A 286 -23.62 -41.13 24.92
C LYS A 286 -24.23 -39.72 25.02
N GLN A 287 -25.15 -39.50 25.96
CA GLN A 287 -25.77 -38.20 26.21
C GLN A 287 -24.83 -37.26 26.92
N LYS A 288 -23.96 -37.73 27.83
CA LYS A 288 -22.88 -36.92 28.43
C LYS A 288 -21.87 -36.46 27.42
N ALA A 289 -21.43 -37.35 26.54
CA ALA A 289 -20.47 -37.00 25.47
C ALA A 289 -21.05 -35.97 24.48
N ARG A 290 -22.36 -36.04 24.18
CA ARG A 290 -23.07 -35.09 23.33
C ARG A 290 -23.21 -33.71 24.00
N LEU A 291 -23.51 -33.64 25.24
CA LEU A 291 -23.52 -32.41 26.05
C LEU A 291 -22.11 -31.77 26.13
N GLN A 292 -21.11 -32.58 26.41
CA GLN A 292 -19.73 -32.11 26.43
C GLN A 292 -19.28 -31.53 25.08
N ARG A 293 -19.64 -32.19 23.96
CA ARG A 293 -19.38 -31.70 22.61
C ARG A 293 -20.12 -30.40 22.30
N TYR A 294 -21.36 -30.25 22.75
CA TYR A 294 -22.13 -29.03 22.66
C TYR A 294 -21.46 -27.88 23.42
N GLU A 295 -21.05 -28.11 24.68
CA GLU A 295 -20.36 -27.12 25.50
C GLU A 295 -19.01 -26.69 24.87
N THR A 296 -18.24 -27.65 24.38
CA THR A 296 -16.98 -27.34 23.64
C THR A 296 -17.24 -26.47 22.43
N LEU A 297 -18.22 -26.82 21.59
CA LEU A 297 -18.56 -26.06 20.39
C LEU A 297 -19.20 -24.71 20.69
N LYS A 298 -19.92 -24.57 21.78
CA LYS A 298 -20.52 -23.32 22.26
C LYS A 298 -19.44 -22.34 22.75
N ASN A 299 -18.41 -22.86 23.43
CA ASN A 299 -17.33 -22.07 24.02
C ASN A 299 -16.19 -21.72 23.03
N MET A 300 -16.19 -22.34 21.85
CA MET A 300 -15.28 -21.89 20.77
C MET A 300 -15.59 -20.45 20.39
N GLU A 301 -14.57 -19.61 20.27
CA GLU A 301 -14.71 -18.22 19.83
C GLU A 301 -15.44 -18.12 18.49
N LYS A 302 -16.37 -17.18 18.40
CA LYS A 302 -17.10 -16.91 17.15
C LYS A 302 -16.20 -16.12 16.22
N THR A 303 -15.89 -16.67 15.07
CA THR A 303 -15.31 -15.91 13.97
C THR A 303 -16.35 -14.90 13.48
N ARG A 304 -16.14 -13.60 13.74
CA ARG A 304 -17.00 -12.54 13.24
C ARG A 304 -16.64 -12.29 11.78
N ARG A 305 -17.63 -12.28 10.90
CA ARG A 305 -17.51 -11.74 9.56
C ARG A 305 -17.68 -10.23 9.63
N PRO A 306 -16.87 -9.44 8.91
CA PRO A 306 -17.33 -8.15 8.42
C PRO A 306 -18.51 -8.46 7.48
N ASP A 307 -19.64 -7.82 7.69
CA ASP A 307 -20.76 -7.93 6.72
C ASP A 307 -20.27 -7.40 5.37
N GLN A 308 -20.53 -8.16 4.30
CA GLN A 308 -20.28 -7.71 2.93
C GLN A 308 -20.99 -6.38 2.72
N MET A 309 -20.26 -5.39 2.22
CA MET A 309 -20.78 -4.06 1.97
C MET A 309 -21.79 -4.10 0.82
N ASP A 310 -23.06 -3.87 1.15
CA ASP A 310 -23.96 -3.27 0.17
C ASP A 310 -23.50 -1.83 -0.07
N SER A 311 -23.41 -1.41 -1.33
CA SER A 311 -22.89 -0.12 -1.77
C SER A 311 -23.49 1.07 -0.98
N ILE A 312 -22.65 1.90 -0.37
CA ILE A 312 -23.06 3.09 0.36
C ILE A 312 -23.14 4.26 -0.63
N ALA A 313 -24.19 4.33 -1.41
CA ALA A 313 -24.42 5.51 -2.26
C ALA A 313 -25.04 6.63 -1.43
N LEU A 314 -24.36 7.79 -1.34
CA LEU A 314 -24.91 8.99 -0.70
C LEU A 314 -25.72 9.81 -1.72
N LYS A 315 -26.96 10.16 -1.36
CA LYS A 315 -27.76 11.10 -2.15
C LYS A 315 -27.36 12.52 -1.82
N THR A 316 -26.49 13.13 -2.63
CA THR A 316 -26.17 14.55 -2.52
C THR A 316 -26.57 15.31 -3.77
N ARG A 317 -27.17 16.50 -3.60
CA ARG A 317 -27.58 17.34 -4.72
C ARG A 317 -26.44 18.27 -5.10
N LEU A 318 -25.85 18.05 -6.27
CA LEU A 318 -24.77 18.89 -6.80
C LEU A 318 -25.32 19.87 -7.85
N GLY A 319 -24.92 21.12 -7.78
CA GLY A 319 -25.21 22.15 -8.79
C GLY A 319 -24.46 21.89 -10.12
N LYS A 320 -24.61 22.74 -11.11
CA LYS A 320 -23.85 22.64 -12.38
C LYS A 320 -22.40 23.09 -12.22
N THR A 321 -22.18 24.19 -11.50
CA THR A 321 -20.87 24.76 -11.18
C THR A 321 -20.41 24.21 -9.82
N ILE A 322 -19.21 23.67 -9.75
CA ILE A 322 -18.61 23.14 -8.53
C ILE A 322 -17.47 24.04 -8.12
N PHE A 323 -16.35 24.00 -8.84
CA PHE A 323 -15.29 24.98 -8.75
C PHE A 323 -14.98 25.51 -10.15
N ASP A 324 -14.81 26.81 -10.22
CA ASP A 324 -14.39 27.52 -11.41
C ASP A 324 -13.08 28.24 -11.08
N ILE A 325 -11.98 27.64 -11.50
CA ILE A 325 -10.62 28.10 -11.19
C ILE A 325 -10.13 28.85 -12.42
N GLU A 326 -9.87 30.17 -12.28
CA GLU A 326 -9.42 31.01 -13.36
C GLU A 326 -8.11 31.71 -13.00
N HIS A 327 -7.07 31.48 -13.79
CA HIS A 327 -5.75 32.11 -13.70
C HIS A 327 -5.14 32.08 -12.29
N LEU A 328 -5.29 30.94 -11.60
CA LEU A 328 -4.85 30.76 -10.23
C LEU A 328 -3.34 30.80 -10.15
N SER A 329 -2.80 31.73 -9.33
CA SER A 329 -1.38 31.75 -8.98
C SER A 329 -1.22 31.94 -7.45
N PHE A 330 -0.24 31.21 -6.90
CA PHE A 330 0.06 31.24 -5.48
C PHE A 330 1.57 31.00 -5.24
N ASP A 331 2.18 31.89 -4.46
CA ASP A 331 3.58 31.81 -4.03
C ASP A 331 3.67 31.56 -2.53
N PHE A 332 4.63 30.77 -2.13
CA PHE A 332 4.97 30.56 -0.73
C PHE A 332 6.45 30.92 -0.50
N ASP A 333 6.69 31.97 0.31
CA ASP A 333 8.05 32.50 0.57
C ASP A 333 8.86 32.80 -0.71
N GLY A 334 8.19 33.33 -1.75
CA GLY A 334 8.82 33.67 -3.03
C GLY A 334 9.09 32.46 -3.96
N ARG A 335 8.55 31.30 -3.63
CA ARG A 335 8.57 30.13 -4.51
C ARG A 335 7.19 29.94 -5.12
N PRO A 336 7.06 29.89 -6.47
CA PRO A 336 5.78 29.64 -7.10
C PRO A 336 5.34 28.20 -6.84
N MET A 337 4.17 28.05 -6.20
CA MET A 337 3.54 26.75 -5.92
C MET A 337 2.48 26.41 -6.98
N VAL A 338 1.80 27.43 -7.49
CA VAL A 338 0.86 27.35 -8.61
C VAL A 338 1.06 28.59 -9.47
N ASP A 339 1.14 28.44 -10.78
CA ASP A 339 1.31 29.55 -11.73
C ASP A 339 0.34 29.42 -12.90
N ASP A 340 -0.54 30.42 -13.02
CA ASP A 340 -1.55 30.59 -14.10
C ASP A 340 -2.41 29.33 -14.38
N PHE A 341 -2.89 28.66 -13.33
CA PHE A 341 -3.68 27.43 -13.48
C PHE A 341 -5.16 27.76 -13.68
N THR A 342 -5.75 27.21 -14.74
CA THR A 342 -7.18 27.35 -15.06
C THR A 342 -7.81 25.98 -15.26
N TYR A 343 -8.92 25.73 -14.52
CA TYR A 343 -9.66 24.48 -14.64
C TYR A 343 -11.11 24.62 -14.13
N HIS A 344 -12.05 24.03 -14.86
CA HIS A 344 -13.46 23.98 -14.47
C HIS A 344 -13.81 22.57 -13.95
N VAL A 345 -14.01 22.46 -12.64
CA VAL A 345 -14.37 21.18 -12.01
C VAL A 345 -15.81 20.83 -12.36
N VAL A 346 -15.98 19.67 -12.99
CA VAL A 346 -17.30 19.17 -13.40
C VAL A 346 -17.82 18.10 -12.45
N ARG A 347 -19.12 17.76 -12.58
CA ARG A 347 -19.73 16.70 -11.76
C ARG A 347 -19.04 15.38 -12.01
N HIS A 348 -18.84 14.61 -10.94
CA HIS A 348 -18.19 13.29 -10.95
C HIS A 348 -16.72 13.31 -11.34
N ASP A 349 -16.08 14.49 -11.35
CA ASP A 349 -14.62 14.54 -11.50
C ASP A 349 -13.94 13.77 -10.37
N ARG A 350 -13.02 12.89 -10.75
CA ARG A 350 -12.18 12.10 -9.87
C ARG A 350 -10.72 12.41 -10.19
N ILE A 351 -10.14 13.33 -9.43
CA ILE A 351 -8.85 13.94 -9.74
C ILE A 351 -7.81 13.48 -8.73
N GLY A 352 -6.75 12.84 -9.23
CA GLY A 352 -5.53 12.53 -8.47
C GLY A 352 -4.50 13.64 -8.63
N ILE A 353 -3.87 14.05 -7.54
CA ILE A 353 -2.77 15.02 -7.55
C ILE A 353 -1.48 14.27 -7.26
N VAL A 354 -0.55 14.30 -8.20
CA VAL A 354 0.73 13.59 -8.14
C VAL A 354 1.92 14.52 -8.39
N GLY A 355 3.11 14.12 -7.97
CA GLY A 355 4.35 14.87 -8.15
C GLY A 355 5.27 14.80 -6.92
N PRO A 356 6.50 15.32 -7.01
CA PRO A 356 7.50 15.29 -5.93
C PRO A 356 7.02 15.94 -4.64
N ASN A 357 7.69 15.62 -3.53
CA ASN A 357 7.39 16.25 -2.25
C ASN A 357 7.82 17.72 -2.23
N GLY A 358 6.99 18.59 -1.63
CA GLY A 358 7.29 20.02 -1.47
C GLY A 358 6.95 20.90 -2.69
N VAL A 359 6.35 20.36 -3.76
CA VAL A 359 5.99 21.12 -4.98
C VAL A 359 4.68 21.94 -4.86
N GLY A 360 3.94 21.81 -3.74
CA GLY A 360 2.73 22.61 -3.53
C GLY A 360 1.41 21.82 -3.55
N LYS A 361 1.42 20.49 -3.58
CA LYS A 361 0.19 19.63 -3.62
C LYS A 361 -0.79 19.96 -2.48
N SER A 362 -0.35 19.87 -1.23
CA SER A 362 -1.19 20.19 -0.06
C SER A 362 -1.53 21.67 0.03
N THR A 363 -0.69 22.56 -0.51
CA THR A 363 -0.99 23.99 -0.63
C THR A 363 -2.16 24.22 -1.58
N PHE A 364 -2.17 23.56 -2.73
CA PHE A 364 -3.29 23.62 -3.69
C PHE A 364 -4.60 23.16 -3.06
N MET A 365 -4.59 22.08 -2.27
CA MET A 365 -5.76 21.60 -1.52
C MET A 365 -6.28 22.65 -0.52
N LYS A 366 -5.36 23.37 0.18
CA LYS A 366 -5.72 24.44 1.11
C LYS A 366 -6.25 25.70 0.42
N ILE A 367 -5.88 25.94 -0.83
CA ILE A 367 -6.44 27.01 -1.64
C ILE A 367 -7.87 26.65 -2.09
N ILE A 368 -8.10 25.39 -2.51
CA ILE A 368 -9.45 24.94 -2.92
C ILE A 368 -10.42 24.91 -1.74
N ASP A 369 -9.98 24.53 -0.53
CA ASP A 369 -10.85 24.55 0.66
C ASP A 369 -11.12 25.97 1.19
N GLY A 370 -10.37 26.98 0.70
CA GLY A 370 -10.47 28.37 1.12
C GLY A 370 -9.66 28.72 2.37
N THR A 371 -8.75 27.84 2.81
CA THR A 371 -7.82 28.12 3.92
C THR A 371 -6.78 29.17 3.51
N TYR A 372 -6.33 29.13 2.25
CA TYR A 372 -5.43 30.14 1.68
C TYR A 372 -6.15 30.89 0.55
N GLU A 373 -5.96 32.21 0.53
CA GLU A 373 -6.44 33.06 -0.56
C GLU A 373 -5.40 33.07 -1.70
N PRO A 374 -5.82 32.96 -2.96
CA PRO A 374 -4.89 33.05 -4.11
C PRO A 374 -4.25 34.45 -4.19
N VAL A 375 -3.01 34.50 -4.67
CA VAL A 375 -2.30 35.78 -4.91
C VAL A 375 -2.85 36.44 -6.17
N LEU A 376 -3.11 35.66 -7.23
CA LEU A 376 -3.75 36.07 -8.47
C LEU A 376 -4.80 35.04 -8.86
N GLY A 377 -5.77 35.48 -9.66
CA GLY A 377 -6.87 34.66 -10.12
C GLY A 377 -8.03 34.55 -9.15
N THR A 378 -9.01 33.73 -9.50
CA THR A 378 -10.24 33.54 -8.71
C THR A 378 -10.66 32.09 -8.66
N ILE A 379 -11.31 31.73 -7.54
CA ILE A 379 -11.98 30.43 -7.39
C ILE A 379 -13.46 30.66 -7.14
N GLY A 380 -14.26 30.44 -8.17
CA GLY A 380 -15.71 30.45 -8.08
C GLY A 380 -16.22 29.16 -7.43
N LYS A 381 -16.88 29.26 -6.26
CA LYS A 381 -17.48 28.11 -5.58
C LYS A 381 -18.98 28.09 -5.74
N GLY A 382 -19.54 26.97 -6.17
CA GLY A 382 -21.00 26.82 -6.30
C GLY A 382 -21.69 26.83 -4.94
N GLU A 383 -22.91 27.48 -4.87
CA GLU A 383 -23.70 27.64 -3.63
C GLU A 383 -24.07 26.33 -2.94
N THR A 384 -24.15 25.23 -3.70
CA THR A 384 -24.54 23.90 -3.17
C THR A 384 -23.34 23.04 -2.74
N VAL A 385 -22.11 23.54 -2.87
CA VAL A 385 -20.89 22.81 -2.57
C VAL A 385 -20.68 22.65 -1.07
N ARG A 386 -20.59 21.38 -0.64
CA ARG A 386 -20.25 20.98 0.73
C ARG A 386 -18.95 20.19 0.68
N ILE A 387 -17.88 20.81 1.16
CA ILE A 387 -16.54 20.21 1.16
C ILE A 387 -16.34 19.46 2.47
N ALA A 388 -15.84 18.22 2.38
CA ALA A 388 -15.15 17.57 3.49
C ALA A 388 -13.68 17.44 3.12
N HIS A 389 -12.82 17.99 3.94
CA HIS A 389 -11.37 17.96 3.74
C HIS A 389 -10.71 17.06 4.78
N PHE A 390 -10.23 15.90 4.32
CA PHE A 390 -9.40 14.99 5.12
C PHE A 390 -7.95 15.47 5.03
N LYS A 391 -7.49 16.10 6.10
CA LYS A 391 -6.15 16.72 6.18
C LYS A 391 -5.10 15.70 6.62
N GLN A 392 -3.86 15.95 6.25
CA GLN A 392 -2.72 15.13 6.67
C GLN A 392 -2.58 15.12 8.21
N GLU A 393 -2.80 16.26 8.86
CA GLU A 393 -2.81 16.39 10.32
C GLU A 393 -4.20 16.09 10.88
N LEU A 394 -4.24 15.28 11.95
CA LEU A 394 -5.48 15.00 12.66
C LEU A 394 -5.94 16.23 13.46
N PRO A 395 -7.26 16.48 13.56
CA PRO A 395 -7.79 17.49 14.46
C PRO A 395 -7.52 17.13 15.93
N GLU A 396 -7.57 18.12 16.80
CA GLU A 396 -7.60 17.86 18.24
C GLU A 396 -8.87 17.11 18.64
N PHE A 397 -8.70 16.01 19.34
CA PHE A 397 -9.81 15.21 19.85
C PHE A 397 -10.05 15.52 21.32
N ASP A 398 -11.32 15.50 21.76
CA ASP A 398 -11.58 15.28 23.17
C ASP A 398 -11.21 13.85 23.55
N GLU A 399 -10.05 13.69 24.16
CA GLU A 399 -9.46 12.39 24.48
C GLU A 399 -10.32 11.54 25.43
N ASN A 400 -11.22 12.16 26.20
CA ASN A 400 -12.09 11.46 27.13
C ASN A 400 -13.44 11.05 26.50
N MET A 401 -13.79 11.61 25.36
CA MET A 401 -15.00 11.28 24.62
C MET A 401 -14.95 9.85 24.12
N ARG A 402 -16.11 9.14 24.14
CA ARG A 402 -16.22 7.78 23.60
C ARG A 402 -16.34 7.80 22.08
N VAL A 403 -15.83 6.77 21.44
CA VAL A 403 -15.88 6.60 19.99
C VAL A 403 -17.28 6.79 19.41
N LEU A 404 -18.29 6.16 20.00
CA LEU A 404 -19.68 6.28 19.55
C LEU A 404 -20.24 7.69 19.76
N ASP A 405 -19.89 8.34 20.87
CA ASP A 405 -20.38 9.69 21.17
C ASP A 405 -19.80 10.74 20.24
N TYR A 406 -18.50 10.61 19.88
CA TYR A 406 -17.83 11.45 18.90
C TYR A 406 -18.50 11.43 17.51
N ILE A 407 -18.95 10.26 17.07
CA ILE A 407 -19.70 10.13 15.82
C ILE A 407 -21.12 10.69 15.93
N LYS A 408 -21.79 10.51 17.07
CA LYS A 408 -23.15 10.98 17.30
C LYS A 408 -23.27 12.49 17.51
N GLU A 409 -22.17 13.17 17.83
CA GLU A 409 -22.15 14.60 18.09
C GLU A 409 -22.77 15.40 16.93
N ASP A 410 -22.40 15.08 15.69
CA ASP A 410 -22.89 15.77 14.51
C ASP A 410 -24.09 15.04 13.86
N HIS A 411 -24.02 13.72 13.79
CA HIS A 411 -25.02 12.90 13.08
C HIS A 411 -25.26 11.55 13.74
N SER A 412 -26.49 11.31 14.20
CA SER A 412 -26.88 10.02 14.78
C SER A 412 -27.19 8.96 13.72
N TYR A 413 -27.52 9.36 12.51
CA TYR A 413 -27.90 8.50 11.38
C TYR A 413 -27.32 9.04 10.07
N MET A 414 -26.99 8.15 9.15
CA MET A 414 -26.56 8.43 7.79
C MET A 414 -27.61 7.90 6.82
N SER A 415 -28.08 8.73 5.90
CA SER A 415 -29.04 8.32 4.86
C SER A 415 -28.31 7.86 3.62
N LEU A 416 -28.61 6.65 3.17
CA LEU A 416 -28.07 6.07 1.93
C LEU A 416 -28.91 6.48 0.71
N GLY A 417 -28.35 6.31 -0.48
CA GLY A 417 -28.99 6.65 -1.75
C GLY A 417 -30.26 5.85 -2.06
N ASP A 418 -30.39 4.66 -1.52
CA ASP A 418 -31.57 3.78 -1.60
C ASP A 418 -32.70 4.17 -0.65
N GLY A 419 -32.49 5.16 0.23
CA GLY A 419 -33.43 5.61 1.25
C GLY A 419 -33.32 4.88 2.59
N THR A 420 -32.41 3.91 2.71
CA THR A 420 -32.12 3.28 4.00
C THR A 420 -31.33 4.22 4.90
N THR A 421 -31.48 4.09 6.21
CA THR A 421 -30.73 4.85 7.21
C THR A 421 -29.90 3.92 8.06
N LEU A 422 -28.61 4.23 8.20
CA LEU A 422 -27.71 3.53 9.07
C LEU A 422 -27.50 4.30 10.36
N SER A 423 -27.54 3.61 11.50
CA SER A 423 -27.16 4.19 12.78
C SER A 423 -25.65 4.37 12.91
N ALA A 424 -25.21 5.32 13.75
CA ALA A 424 -23.78 5.54 14.03
C ALA A 424 -23.03 4.25 14.43
N GLY A 425 -23.67 3.34 15.17
CA GLY A 425 -23.08 2.05 15.55
C GLY A 425 -22.86 1.13 14.34
N GLN A 426 -23.85 1.04 13.43
CA GLN A 426 -23.73 0.21 12.23
C GLN A 426 -22.64 0.74 11.28
N ILE A 427 -22.52 2.06 11.18
CA ILE A 427 -21.47 2.68 10.36
C ILE A 427 -20.09 2.42 10.97
N LEU A 428 -19.94 2.56 12.29
CA LEU A 428 -18.71 2.20 13.00
C LEU A 428 -18.31 0.75 12.74
N GLU A 429 -19.26 -0.20 12.78
CA GLU A 429 -18.97 -1.61 12.48
C GLU A 429 -18.52 -1.81 11.03
N ARG A 430 -19.12 -1.13 10.07
CA ARG A 430 -18.68 -1.14 8.67
C ARG A 430 -17.25 -0.62 8.49
N PHE A 431 -16.86 0.40 9.25
CA PHE A 431 -15.50 0.92 9.28
C PHE A 431 -14.61 0.16 10.28
N LEU A 432 -14.91 -1.11 10.52
CA LEU A 432 -14.10 -2.05 11.31
C LEU A 432 -13.91 -1.65 12.78
N PHE A 433 -14.80 -0.81 13.35
CA PHE A 433 -14.87 -0.59 14.80
C PHE A 433 -15.80 -1.63 15.42
N THR A 434 -15.23 -2.59 16.14
CA THR A 434 -16.03 -3.62 16.81
C THR A 434 -16.91 -2.99 17.91
N PRO A 435 -18.08 -3.56 18.25
CA PRO A 435 -18.95 -3.04 19.33
C PRO A 435 -18.25 -2.81 20.66
N GLU A 436 -17.18 -3.56 20.93
CA GLU A 436 -16.37 -3.39 22.13
C GLU A 436 -15.62 -2.04 22.15
N LEU A 437 -15.26 -1.52 20.98
CA LEU A 437 -14.57 -0.23 20.83
C LEU A 437 -15.54 0.97 20.92
N HIS A 438 -16.84 0.79 20.73
CA HIS A 438 -17.81 1.88 20.74
C HIS A 438 -17.85 2.66 22.06
N GLY A 439 -17.65 1.96 23.18
CA GLY A 439 -17.62 2.56 24.52
C GLY A 439 -16.25 3.01 25.01
N VAL A 440 -15.19 2.81 24.20
CA VAL A 440 -13.82 3.13 24.57
C VAL A 440 -13.55 4.62 24.38
N PRO A 441 -12.85 5.32 25.31
CA PRO A 441 -12.43 6.71 25.09
C PRO A 441 -11.35 6.81 24.01
N ILE A 442 -11.39 7.90 23.21
CA ILE A 442 -10.52 8.13 22.05
C ILE A 442 -9.03 8.06 22.40
N ARG A 443 -8.63 8.46 23.62
CA ARG A 443 -7.22 8.34 24.07
C ARG A 443 -6.65 6.92 24.03
N LYS A 444 -7.51 5.89 24.04
CA LYS A 444 -7.09 4.48 24.00
C LYS A 444 -6.98 3.92 22.59
N LEU A 445 -7.37 4.70 21.58
CA LEU A 445 -7.24 4.32 20.18
C LEU A 445 -5.80 4.50 19.70
N SER A 446 -5.36 3.62 18.83
CA SER A 446 -4.12 3.77 18.06
C SER A 446 -4.22 4.95 17.08
N GLY A 447 -3.07 5.43 16.55
CA GLY A 447 -3.04 6.50 15.55
C GLY A 447 -3.90 6.20 14.33
N GLY A 448 -3.78 4.99 13.76
CA GLY A 448 -4.59 4.57 12.61
C GLY A 448 -6.09 4.44 12.93
N GLU A 449 -6.45 3.98 14.14
CA GLU A 449 -7.86 3.97 14.56
C GLU A 449 -8.43 5.37 14.73
N ARG A 450 -7.66 6.34 15.26
CA ARG A 450 -8.06 7.75 15.35
C ARG A 450 -8.25 8.37 13.95
N ARG A 451 -7.35 8.06 13.01
CA ARG A 451 -7.40 8.54 11.62
C ARG A 451 -8.64 8.01 10.89
N ARG A 452 -8.93 6.72 11.06
CA ARG A 452 -10.14 6.07 10.55
C ARG A 452 -11.42 6.65 11.15
N LEU A 453 -11.42 6.95 12.45
CA LEU A 453 -12.56 7.57 13.13
C LEU A 453 -12.83 8.98 12.60
N TYR A 454 -11.79 9.77 12.36
CA TYR A 454 -11.88 11.10 11.76
C TYR A 454 -12.44 11.05 10.33
N LEU A 455 -11.89 10.14 9.50
CA LEU A 455 -12.39 9.92 8.15
C LEU A 455 -13.89 9.60 8.16
N LEU A 456 -14.31 8.68 9.03
CA LEU A 456 -15.71 8.30 9.16
C LEU A 456 -16.60 9.49 9.54
N LYS A 457 -16.18 10.34 10.48
CA LYS A 457 -16.93 11.56 10.86
C LYS A 457 -17.12 12.50 9.67
N LEU A 458 -16.06 12.70 8.85
CA LEU A 458 -16.14 13.51 7.65
C LEU A 458 -17.13 12.94 6.62
N LEU A 459 -17.12 11.64 6.40
CA LEU A 459 -18.04 10.99 5.46
C LEU A 459 -19.50 11.08 5.92
N MET A 460 -19.75 11.02 7.23
CA MET A 460 -21.10 11.18 7.79
C MET A 460 -21.69 12.56 7.61
N SER A 461 -20.91 13.61 7.39
CA SER A 461 -21.40 14.96 7.09
C SER A 461 -22.10 15.08 5.74
N ALA A 462 -22.21 13.98 4.99
CA ALA A 462 -22.80 13.90 3.65
C ALA A 462 -22.26 14.99 2.70
N PRO A 463 -20.94 15.06 2.49
CA PRO A 463 -20.32 16.00 1.57
C PRO A 463 -20.70 15.67 0.13
N ASN A 464 -20.52 16.64 -0.79
CA ASN A 464 -20.61 16.41 -2.21
C ASN A 464 -19.29 16.72 -2.94
N VAL A 465 -18.29 17.19 -2.20
CA VAL A 465 -16.90 17.31 -2.63
C VAL A 465 -16.00 16.76 -1.52
N LEU A 466 -15.18 15.80 -1.87
CA LEU A 466 -14.18 15.20 -0.98
C LEU A 466 -12.79 15.69 -1.39
N LEU A 467 -12.09 16.32 -0.47
CA LEU A 467 -10.68 16.64 -0.58
C LEU A 467 -9.93 15.68 0.35
N LEU A 468 -9.07 14.82 -0.23
CA LEU A 468 -8.35 13.79 0.52
C LEU A 468 -6.84 14.04 0.40
N ASP A 469 -6.20 14.47 1.49
CA ASP A 469 -4.75 14.72 1.54
C ASP A 469 -4.06 13.53 2.24
N GLU A 470 -3.39 12.69 1.45
CA GLU A 470 -2.72 11.45 1.87
C GLU A 470 -3.64 10.52 2.70
N PRO A 471 -4.80 10.12 2.15
CA PRO A 471 -5.77 9.32 2.91
C PRO A 471 -5.28 7.91 3.21
N THR A 472 -4.34 7.39 2.45
CA THR A 472 -3.80 6.03 2.57
C THR A 472 -2.77 5.89 3.69
N ASN A 473 -2.13 6.99 4.09
CA ASN A 473 -1.13 6.97 5.16
C ASN A 473 -1.75 6.50 6.48
N ASP A 474 -1.07 5.58 7.18
CA ASP A 474 -1.48 5.02 8.47
C ASP A 474 -2.83 4.23 8.44
N LEU A 475 -3.48 4.04 7.29
CA LEU A 475 -4.65 3.16 7.16
C LEU A 475 -4.19 1.74 6.77
N ASP A 476 -4.84 0.75 7.35
CA ASP A 476 -4.60 -0.66 6.98
C ASP A 476 -5.35 -1.06 5.71
N ILE A 477 -4.86 -2.09 5.03
CA ILE A 477 -5.43 -2.58 3.76
C ILE A 477 -6.95 -2.83 3.86
N PRO A 478 -7.50 -3.51 4.90
CA PRO A 478 -8.94 -3.67 5.01
C PRO A 478 -9.71 -2.35 5.14
N THR A 479 -9.12 -1.34 5.79
CA THR A 479 -9.72 0.00 5.87
C THR A 479 -9.67 0.72 4.53
N LEU A 480 -8.57 0.56 3.78
CA LEU A 480 -8.46 1.09 2.42
C LEU A 480 -9.50 0.48 1.49
N GLU A 481 -9.71 -0.83 1.55
CA GLU A 481 -10.78 -1.52 0.79
C GLU A 481 -12.16 -0.92 1.09
N VAL A 482 -12.48 -0.70 2.37
CA VAL A 482 -13.73 -0.05 2.80
C VAL A 482 -13.85 1.38 2.26
N LEU A 483 -12.76 2.15 2.28
CA LEU A 483 -12.73 3.52 1.74
C LEU A 483 -12.90 3.51 0.22
N GLU A 484 -12.20 2.66 -0.48
CA GLU A 484 -12.27 2.50 -1.93
C GLU A 484 -13.70 2.15 -2.37
N ASP A 485 -14.33 1.15 -1.74
CA ASP A 485 -15.72 0.76 -2.01
C ASP A 485 -16.71 1.91 -1.76
N PHE A 486 -16.47 2.71 -0.71
CA PHE A 486 -17.25 3.93 -0.46
C PHE A 486 -17.05 4.95 -1.59
N LEU A 487 -15.80 5.23 -1.99
CA LEU A 487 -15.47 6.19 -3.04
C LEU A 487 -16.00 5.75 -4.41
N ASP A 488 -16.01 4.45 -4.72
CA ASP A 488 -16.61 3.90 -5.95
C ASP A 488 -18.10 4.25 -6.05
N SER A 489 -18.82 4.17 -4.93
CA SER A 489 -20.25 4.50 -4.86
C SER A 489 -20.55 6.00 -4.68
N PHE A 490 -19.53 6.82 -4.45
CA PHE A 490 -19.67 8.25 -4.19
C PHE A 490 -19.99 9.02 -5.48
N SER A 491 -21.14 9.70 -5.51
CA SER A 491 -21.63 10.44 -6.69
C SER A 491 -21.14 11.89 -6.78
N GLY A 492 -20.30 12.33 -5.85
CA GLY A 492 -19.73 13.68 -5.80
C GLY A 492 -18.41 13.81 -6.54
N VAL A 493 -17.70 14.92 -6.29
CA VAL A 493 -16.35 15.17 -6.80
C VAL A 493 -15.32 14.68 -5.77
N ILE A 494 -14.27 14.03 -6.26
CA ILE A 494 -13.14 13.58 -5.47
C ILE A 494 -11.89 14.29 -5.99
N ILE A 495 -11.15 14.94 -5.10
CA ILE A 495 -9.81 15.45 -5.37
C ILE A 495 -8.90 14.86 -4.29
N THR A 496 -7.91 14.08 -4.70
CA THR A 496 -7.04 13.36 -3.76
C THR A 496 -5.57 13.58 -4.07
N VAL A 497 -4.79 13.87 -3.05
CA VAL A 497 -3.32 13.76 -3.07
C VAL A 497 -2.99 12.39 -2.49
N CYS A 498 -2.35 11.53 -3.26
CA CYS A 498 -2.01 10.20 -2.80
C CYS A 498 -0.75 9.68 -3.49
N HIS A 499 0.04 8.90 -2.77
CA HIS A 499 1.21 8.18 -3.29
C HIS A 499 0.94 6.68 -3.48
N ASP A 500 -0.24 6.19 -3.07
CA ASP A 500 -0.67 4.81 -3.30
C ASP A 500 -1.20 4.67 -4.73
N ARG A 501 -0.43 4.00 -5.57
CA ARG A 501 -0.72 3.77 -7.00
C ARG A 501 -2.02 2.98 -7.17
N TYR A 502 -2.23 1.93 -6.36
CA TYR A 502 -3.43 1.09 -6.42
C TYR A 502 -4.69 1.89 -6.11
N PHE A 503 -4.62 2.74 -5.09
CA PHE A 503 -5.72 3.64 -4.74
C PHE A 503 -6.01 4.64 -5.87
N LEU A 504 -4.97 5.24 -6.48
CA LEU A 504 -5.13 6.14 -7.61
C LEU A 504 -5.76 5.44 -8.82
N ASP A 505 -5.25 4.28 -9.23
CA ASP A 505 -5.78 3.54 -10.37
C ASP A 505 -7.26 3.17 -10.21
N ARG A 506 -7.70 2.91 -8.97
CA ARG A 506 -9.09 2.55 -8.69
C ARG A 506 -10.02 3.75 -8.59
N VAL A 507 -9.54 4.86 -8.03
CA VAL A 507 -10.43 5.97 -7.61
C VAL A 507 -10.46 7.13 -8.59
N VAL A 508 -9.40 7.35 -9.40
CA VAL A 508 -9.27 8.58 -10.21
C VAL A 508 -9.33 8.31 -11.71
N ASP A 509 -9.87 9.28 -12.45
CA ASP A 509 -9.98 9.27 -13.91
C ASP A 509 -9.09 10.33 -14.57
N LYS A 510 -8.53 11.25 -13.77
CA LYS A 510 -7.68 12.35 -14.23
C LYS A 510 -6.58 12.62 -13.22
N LEU A 511 -5.43 13.06 -13.71
CA LEU A 511 -4.29 13.43 -12.89
C LEU A 511 -3.92 14.90 -13.08
N PHE A 512 -3.65 15.60 -11.99
CA PHE A 512 -2.96 16.87 -11.95
C PHE A 512 -1.52 16.60 -11.56
N VAL A 513 -0.61 16.69 -12.53
CA VAL A 513 0.79 16.37 -12.37
C VAL A 513 1.56 17.65 -12.06
N PHE A 514 2.05 17.76 -10.85
CA PHE A 514 2.87 18.88 -10.40
C PHE A 514 4.33 18.63 -10.78
N THR A 515 4.83 19.37 -11.78
CA THR A 515 6.18 19.21 -12.31
C THR A 515 7.21 20.16 -11.66
N GLY A 516 6.76 21.01 -10.73
CA GLY A 516 7.56 22.02 -10.05
C GLY A 516 7.42 23.41 -10.68
N ASN A 517 7.99 24.42 -10.02
CA ASN A 517 7.93 25.84 -10.43
C ASN A 517 6.50 26.34 -10.72
N GLY A 518 5.50 25.81 -9.99
CA GLY A 518 4.10 26.21 -10.12
C GLY A 518 3.35 25.56 -11.29
N ARG A 519 4.00 24.79 -12.13
CA ARG A 519 3.38 24.18 -13.31
C ARG A 519 2.60 22.92 -12.94
N ILE A 520 1.35 22.83 -13.46
CA ILE A 520 0.45 21.70 -13.30
C ILE A 520 0.01 21.23 -14.68
N ASP A 521 0.35 20.01 -15.03
CA ASP A 521 -0.09 19.37 -16.27
C ASP A 521 -1.31 18.48 -15.98
N ILE A 522 -2.30 18.50 -16.90
CA ILE A 522 -3.53 17.71 -16.76
C ILE A 522 -3.43 16.49 -17.67
N VAL A 523 -3.52 15.31 -17.09
CA VAL A 523 -3.49 14.03 -17.78
C VAL A 523 -4.81 13.31 -17.59
N HIS A 524 -5.36 12.75 -18.67
CA HIS A 524 -6.58 11.91 -18.61
C HIS A 524 -6.18 10.43 -18.60
N GLY A 525 -6.81 9.65 -17.77
CA GLY A 525 -6.55 8.22 -17.59
C GLY A 525 -6.15 7.86 -16.17
N SER A 526 -5.80 6.59 -15.98
CA SER A 526 -5.33 6.07 -14.71
C SER A 526 -3.87 6.48 -14.44
N TYR A 527 -3.42 6.26 -13.21
CA TYR A 527 -2.03 6.49 -12.85
C TYR A 527 -1.07 5.54 -13.61
N SER A 528 -1.46 4.29 -13.81
CA SER A 528 -0.70 3.29 -14.56
C SER A 528 -0.54 3.68 -16.04
N ASP A 529 -1.59 4.24 -16.66
CA ASP A 529 -1.53 4.75 -18.04
C ASP A 529 -0.51 5.90 -18.16
N TYR A 530 -0.57 6.86 -17.22
CA TYR A 530 0.38 7.98 -17.15
C TYR A 530 1.84 7.52 -17.05
N LYS A 531 2.12 6.50 -16.22
CA LYS A 531 3.47 5.96 -16.07
C LYS A 531 3.95 5.21 -17.31
N ALA A 532 3.07 4.49 -17.98
CA ALA A 532 3.40 3.83 -19.26
C ALA A 532 3.81 4.86 -20.32
N ASP A 533 3.07 5.96 -20.45
CA ASP A 533 3.37 7.04 -21.40
C ASP A 533 4.74 7.69 -21.14
N ILE A 534 5.09 7.93 -19.86
CA ILE A 534 6.42 8.46 -19.49
C ILE A 534 7.52 7.42 -19.79
N GLY A 535 7.29 6.15 -19.49
CA GLY A 535 8.24 5.07 -19.75
C GLY A 535 8.56 4.91 -21.23
N GLU A 536 7.56 5.02 -22.09
CA GLU A 536 7.76 5.02 -23.55
C GLU A 536 8.50 6.28 -24.05
N SER A 537 8.19 7.45 -23.50
CA SER A 537 8.88 8.70 -23.83
C SER A 537 10.37 8.68 -23.46
N ASN A 538 10.73 8.09 -22.31
CA ASN A 538 12.11 7.97 -21.88
C ASN A 538 12.94 6.94 -22.70
N ASN A 539 12.28 5.99 -23.36
CA ASN A 539 12.91 5.04 -24.28
C ASN A 539 13.02 5.57 -25.71
N SER A 540 12.51 6.77 -26.01
CA SER A 540 12.66 7.40 -27.32
C SER A 540 14.13 7.86 -27.53
N PRO A 541 14.79 7.51 -28.65
CA PRO A 541 16.18 7.85 -28.88
C PRO A 541 16.47 9.35 -29.03
N PHE A 542 15.47 10.22 -28.84
CA PHE A 542 15.56 11.68 -28.95
C PHE A 542 15.35 12.44 -27.61
N TYR A 543 15.24 11.74 -26.48
CA TYR A 543 15.13 12.42 -25.19
C TYR A 543 16.50 12.85 -24.68
N VAL A 544 16.79 14.15 -24.77
CA VAL A 544 17.94 14.80 -24.12
C VAL A 544 17.41 15.53 -22.90
N PRO A 545 17.81 15.16 -21.66
CA PRO A 545 17.42 15.93 -20.46
C PRO A 545 18.00 17.35 -20.57
N GLU A 546 17.18 18.36 -20.52
CA GLU A 546 17.61 19.76 -20.40
C GLU A 546 18.39 19.95 -19.09
N GLN A 547 19.70 19.90 -19.19
CA GLN A 547 20.58 20.41 -18.15
C GLN A 547 20.50 21.94 -18.17
N GLN A 548 20.08 22.51 -17.06
CA GLN A 548 20.13 23.94 -16.81
C GLN A 548 21.56 24.45 -17.01
N SER A 549 21.77 25.18 -18.08
CA SER A 549 22.98 25.99 -18.27
C SER A 549 22.63 27.47 -18.17
N ALA A 550 23.17 28.07 -17.12
CA ALA A 550 23.22 29.53 -16.97
C ALA A 550 23.95 30.20 -18.14
N SER A 551 23.33 31.27 -18.57
CA SER A 551 23.80 32.36 -19.42
C SER A 551 25.31 32.53 -19.62
N THR A 552 25.76 32.70 -20.89
CA THR A 552 26.44 33.94 -21.37
C THR A 552 26.71 33.93 -22.88
N HIS A 553 26.26 35.04 -23.51
CA HIS A 553 26.75 35.77 -24.69
C HIS A 553 27.15 35.09 -26.02
N ARG A 554 26.32 35.45 -27.00
CA ARG A 554 26.60 35.90 -28.40
C ARG A 554 27.99 35.64 -28.98
N THR A 555 28.01 35.03 -30.18
CA THR A 555 28.41 35.71 -31.44
C THR A 555 28.09 34.82 -32.65
N GLU A 556 27.61 35.48 -33.67
CA GLU A 556 27.26 35.00 -35.01
C GLU A 556 28.51 34.52 -35.78
N ALA A 557 28.37 33.54 -36.63
CA ALA A 557 28.87 33.54 -38.00
C ALA A 557 28.43 32.29 -38.78
N GLU A 558 27.99 32.59 -39.95
CA GLU A 558 27.53 31.78 -41.08
C GLU A 558 28.51 30.69 -41.56
N SER A 559 27.98 29.68 -42.16
CA SER A 559 28.01 29.30 -43.58
C SER A 559 28.34 27.82 -43.81
N ASP A 560 27.45 27.27 -44.57
CA ASP A 560 27.60 26.50 -45.82
C ASP A 560 28.13 25.06 -45.83
N SER A 561 27.20 24.28 -46.32
CA SER A 561 27.27 23.39 -47.49
C SER A 561 27.92 22.01 -47.40
N MET A 562 27.09 21.10 -47.77
CA MET A 562 27.17 20.11 -48.86
C MET A 562 27.93 18.79 -48.70
N ASP A 563 27.09 17.79 -48.96
CA ASP A 563 27.30 16.61 -49.82
C ASP A 563 28.12 15.41 -49.33
N THR A 564 27.46 14.37 -49.34
CA THR A 564 27.23 13.21 -50.23
C THR A 564 28.03 11.92 -49.94
N ILE A 565 27.25 10.83 -49.98
CA ILE A 565 27.51 9.50 -50.60
C ILE A 565 28.45 8.51 -49.89
N GLY A 566 27.88 7.33 -49.66
CA GLY A 566 28.57 6.12 -50.03
C GLY A 566 28.44 4.93 -49.06
N ALA A 567 27.48 4.12 -49.30
CA ALA A 567 27.46 2.70 -49.62
C ALA A 567 28.29 1.70 -48.79
N SER A 568 27.50 0.75 -48.27
CA SER A 568 27.70 -0.72 -48.26
C SER A 568 28.87 -1.34 -47.51
N SER A 569 28.55 -2.23 -46.62
CA SER A 569 28.65 -3.69 -46.80
C SER A 569 28.42 -4.47 -45.49
N SER A 570 27.45 -5.32 -45.60
CA SER A 570 27.32 -6.69 -45.04
C SER A 570 28.42 -7.24 -44.14
N THR A 571 28.01 -7.79 -42.98
CA THR A 571 28.30 -9.19 -42.69
C THR A 571 27.38 -9.72 -41.57
N GLU A 572 26.96 -10.94 -41.80
CA GLU A 572 26.11 -11.83 -41.04
C GLU A 572 26.64 -12.17 -39.63
N SER A 573 25.74 -12.42 -38.72
CA SER A 573 25.50 -13.72 -38.04
C SER A 573 24.98 -13.42 -36.62
N SER A 574 24.02 -13.96 -36.14
CA SER A 574 23.48 -15.27 -35.92
C SER A 574 22.17 -15.14 -35.12
N HIS A 575 21.16 -15.79 -35.60
CA HIS A 575 19.84 -15.94 -35.03
C HIS A 575 19.88 -16.65 -33.67
N THR A 576 19.16 -16.11 -32.70
CA THR A 576 18.46 -16.91 -31.69
C THR A 576 17.00 -16.51 -31.78
N GLU A 577 16.22 -17.41 -32.32
CA GLU A 577 14.77 -17.31 -32.51
C GLU A 577 14.07 -17.28 -31.16
N SER A 578 13.31 -16.23 -30.91
CA SER A 578 12.17 -16.22 -30.02
C SER A 578 10.95 -16.73 -30.80
N PRO A 579 10.04 -17.53 -30.21
CA PRO A 579 8.92 -18.11 -30.96
C PRO A 579 7.95 -17.01 -31.39
N VAL A 580 7.84 -16.83 -32.69
CA VAL A 580 6.80 -16.02 -33.34
C VAL A 580 5.44 -16.64 -33.01
N LYS A 581 4.56 -15.88 -32.37
CA LYS A 581 3.13 -16.20 -32.23
C LYS A 581 2.57 -16.36 -33.65
N LYS A 582 2.20 -17.57 -34.03
CA LYS A 582 1.44 -17.85 -35.27
C LYS A 582 -0.01 -17.43 -34.95
N GLY A 583 -0.51 -16.40 -35.60
CA GLY A 583 -1.91 -16.02 -35.59
C GLY A 583 -2.79 -17.19 -36.05
N LEU A 584 -4.06 -17.18 -35.67
CA LEU A 584 -5.09 -18.20 -36.02
C LEU A 584 -5.18 -18.40 -37.53
N ASN A 585 -5.34 -19.61 -37.94
CA ASN A 585 -5.66 -19.89 -39.35
C ASN A 585 -7.17 -19.66 -39.61
N LYS A 586 -7.57 -19.53 -40.89
CA LYS A 586 -8.97 -19.26 -41.28
C LYS A 586 -10.00 -20.26 -40.72
N ALA A 587 -9.59 -21.48 -40.43
CA ALA A 587 -10.46 -22.50 -39.84
C ALA A 587 -10.62 -22.30 -38.33
N GLU A 588 -9.53 -21.91 -37.65
CA GLU A 588 -9.53 -21.58 -36.22
C GLU A 588 -10.26 -20.26 -35.95
N GLU A 589 -10.21 -19.27 -36.85
CA GLU A 589 -11.01 -18.03 -36.75
C GLU A 589 -12.52 -18.34 -36.88
N ALA A 590 -12.91 -19.26 -37.76
CA ALA A 590 -14.29 -19.67 -37.89
C ALA A 590 -14.78 -20.49 -36.68
N GLU A 591 -13.91 -21.33 -36.11
CA GLU A 591 -14.18 -22.09 -34.88
C GLU A 591 -14.33 -21.15 -33.69
N TYR A 592 -13.45 -20.16 -33.53
CA TYR A 592 -13.52 -19.13 -32.49
C TYR A 592 -14.84 -18.34 -32.56
N ALA A 593 -15.26 -17.93 -33.77
CA ALA A 593 -16.51 -17.21 -33.96
C ALA A 593 -17.74 -18.10 -33.63
N SER A 594 -17.70 -19.41 -33.96
CA SER A 594 -18.77 -20.36 -33.61
C SER A 594 -18.89 -20.56 -32.10
N ILE A 595 -17.75 -20.69 -31.38
CA ILE A 595 -17.72 -20.86 -29.93
C ILE A 595 -18.31 -19.63 -29.24
N MET A 596 -17.94 -18.41 -29.69
CA MET A 596 -18.47 -17.16 -29.17
C MET A 596 -20.00 -17.00 -29.35
N GLU A 597 -20.59 -17.66 -30.35
CA GLU A 597 -22.03 -17.65 -30.55
C GLU A 597 -22.76 -18.76 -29.75
N GLU A 598 -22.13 -19.91 -29.55
CA GLU A 598 -22.72 -21.07 -28.88
C GLU A 598 -22.65 -20.99 -27.34
N LEU A 599 -21.55 -20.49 -26.78
CA LEU A 599 -21.36 -20.38 -25.32
C LEU A 599 -22.50 -19.63 -24.61
N PRO A 600 -22.92 -18.42 -25.05
CA PRO A 600 -24.04 -17.73 -24.41
C PRO A 600 -25.38 -18.45 -24.51
N LYS A 601 -25.60 -19.23 -25.58
CA LYS A 601 -26.83 -20.03 -25.78
C LYS A 601 -26.90 -21.18 -24.76
N LEU A 602 -25.79 -21.86 -24.54
CA LEU A 602 -25.70 -22.98 -23.59
C LEU A 602 -25.80 -22.47 -22.15
N GLU A 603 -25.17 -21.33 -21.82
CA GLU A 603 -25.32 -20.69 -20.50
C GLU A 603 -26.77 -20.28 -20.19
N HIS A 604 -27.49 -19.81 -21.21
CA HIS A 604 -28.91 -19.47 -21.06
C HIS A 604 -29.75 -20.72 -20.85
N LEU A 605 -29.38 -21.84 -21.50
CA LEU A 605 -30.05 -23.13 -21.33
C LEU A 605 -29.86 -23.67 -19.91
N VAL A 606 -28.63 -23.61 -19.36
CA VAL A 606 -28.34 -24.02 -17.97
C VAL A 606 -29.19 -23.23 -16.99
N LYS A 607 -29.27 -21.89 -17.16
CA LYS A 607 -30.12 -21.04 -16.32
C LYS A 607 -31.60 -21.42 -16.40
N GLY A 608 -32.06 -21.80 -17.59
CA GLY A 608 -33.44 -22.32 -17.81
C GLY A 608 -33.68 -23.64 -17.10
N LEU A 609 -32.72 -24.57 -17.17
CA LEU A 609 -32.80 -25.88 -16.49
C LEU A 609 -32.77 -25.71 -14.96
N ASP A 610 -31.96 -24.77 -14.41
CA ASP A 610 -31.94 -24.46 -12.96
C ASP A 610 -33.32 -23.97 -12.47
N VAL A 611 -34.02 -23.16 -13.25
CA VAL A 611 -35.38 -22.71 -12.93
C VAL A 611 -36.37 -23.86 -12.97
N MET A 612 -36.27 -24.77 -13.97
CA MET A 612 -37.15 -25.93 -14.07
C MET A 612 -36.89 -26.97 -12.98
N ILE A 613 -35.64 -27.15 -12.56
CA ILE A 613 -35.28 -27.98 -11.39
C ILE A 613 -35.91 -27.41 -10.11
N GLY A 614 -35.85 -26.07 -9.93
CA GLY A 614 -36.51 -25.41 -8.81
C GLY A 614 -38.04 -25.54 -8.79
N GLN A 615 -38.68 -25.70 -9.96
CA GLN A 615 -40.13 -25.87 -10.11
C GLN A 615 -40.60 -27.33 -10.06
N ALA A 616 -39.70 -28.29 -10.19
CA ALA A 616 -40.04 -29.73 -10.25
C ALA A 616 -40.56 -30.30 -8.91
N GLY A 617 -40.41 -29.55 -7.79
CA GLY A 617 -41.03 -29.86 -6.49
C GLY A 617 -40.64 -31.25 -5.94
N THR A 618 -41.62 -32.17 -5.82
CA THR A 618 -41.46 -33.51 -5.26
C THR A 618 -41.36 -34.61 -6.30
N ASP A 619 -41.33 -34.28 -7.58
CA ASP A 619 -41.25 -35.25 -8.69
C ASP A 619 -39.78 -35.66 -8.92
N TYR A 620 -39.40 -36.76 -8.28
CA TYR A 620 -38.01 -37.23 -8.23
C TYR A 620 -37.47 -37.71 -9.58
N GLU A 621 -38.31 -38.37 -10.45
CA GLU A 621 -37.89 -38.83 -11.78
C GLU A 621 -37.61 -37.66 -12.73
N LYS A 622 -38.45 -36.62 -12.66
CA LYS A 622 -38.32 -35.42 -13.47
C LYS A 622 -37.12 -34.56 -13.04
N MET A 623 -36.87 -34.50 -11.74
CA MET A 623 -35.71 -33.78 -11.18
C MET A 623 -34.39 -34.47 -11.57
N GLN A 624 -34.35 -35.82 -11.57
CA GLN A 624 -33.16 -36.58 -11.95
C GLN A 624 -32.84 -36.45 -13.45
N THR A 625 -33.86 -36.42 -14.35
CA THR A 625 -33.67 -36.16 -15.76
C THR A 625 -33.17 -34.74 -16.04
N LEU A 626 -33.76 -33.74 -15.42
CA LEU A 626 -33.31 -32.33 -15.57
C LEU A 626 -31.89 -32.08 -15.00
N MET A 627 -31.52 -32.75 -13.90
CA MET A 627 -30.16 -32.70 -13.40
C MET A 627 -29.13 -33.35 -14.32
N ALA A 628 -29.47 -34.48 -14.94
CA ALA A 628 -28.60 -35.13 -15.93
C ALA A 628 -28.39 -34.23 -17.17
N GLU A 629 -29.47 -33.61 -17.66
CA GLU A 629 -29.45 -32.72 -18.81
C GLU A 629 -28.64 -31.44 -18.52
N ARG A 630 -28.74 -30.91 -17.28
CA ARG A 630 -27.94 -29.80 -16.81
C ARG A 630 -26.44 -30.14 -16.73
N GLU A 631 -26.10 -31.33 -16.21
CA GLU A 631 -24.71 -31.79 -16.07
C GLU A 631 -24.05 -32.01 -17.43
N GLU A 632 -24.82 -32.57 -18.40
CA GLU A 632 -24.38 -32.74 -19.80
C GLU A 632 -24.12 -31.36 -20.47
N THR A 633 -25.04 -30.41 -20.31
CA THR A 633 -24.90 -29.06 -20.86
C THR A 633 -23.76 -28.32 -20.24
N GLN A 634 -23.51 -28.45 -18.91
CA GLN A 634 -22.38 -27.87 -18.22
C GLN A 634 -21.05 -28.44 -18.73
N SER A 635 -20.97 -29.74 -18.96
CA SER A 635 -19.77 -30.39 -19.54
C SER A 635 -19.47 -29.89 -20.95
N GLN A 636 -20.49 -29.56 -21.74
CA GLN A 636 -20.31 -28.96 -23.06
C GLN A 636 -19.75 -27.53 -22.96
N ILE A 637 -20.24 -26.72 -22.01
CA ILE A 637 -19.73 -25.38 -21.74
C ILE A 637 -18.27 -25.46 -21.35
N ASP A 638 -17.91 -26.35 -20.43
CA ASP A 638 -16.53 -26.49 -19.95
C ASP A 638 -15.57 -26.86 -21.09
N THR A 639 -15.97 -27.80 -21.97
CA THR A 639 -15.17 -28.20 -23.15
C THR A 639 -14.99 -27.06 -24.14
N LEU A 640 -16.06 -26.30 -24.42
CA LEU A 640 -16.00 -25.17 -25.35
C LEU A 640 -15.17 -24.01 -24.74
N THR A 641 -15.23 -23.81 -23.43
CA THR A 641 -14.45 -22.79 -22.73
C THR A 641 -12.96 -23.12 -22.76
N GLU A 642 -12.57 -24.40 -22.54
CA GLU A 642 -11.18 -24.84 -22.69
C GLU A 642 -10.66 -24.58 -24.10
N ARG A 643 -11.47 -24.92 -25.10
CA ARG A 643 -11.11 -24.73 -26.51
C ARG A 643 -11.05 -23.24 -26.89
N TRP A 644 -11.93 -22.41 -26.36
CA TRP A 644 -11.90 -20.97 -26.53
C TRP A 644 -10.61 -20.37 -25.96
N MET A 645 -10.20 -20.75 -24.74
CA MET A 645 -8.93 -20.29 -24.11
C MET A 645 -7.70 -20.70 -24.93
N GLU A 646 -7.66 -21.94 -25.49
CA GLU A 646 -6.57 -22.37 -26.37
C GLU A 646 -6.45 -21.54 -27.66
N LEU A 647 -7.58 -21.11 -28.22
CA LEU A 647 -7.60 -20.27 -29.41
C LEU A 647 -7.24 -18.81 -29.08
N GLU A 648 -7.65 -18.29 -27.91
CA GLU A 648 -7.35 -16.95 -27.45
C GLU A 648 -5.85 -16.77 -27.10
N GLU A 649 -5.18 -17.77 -26.53
CA GLU A 649 -3.74 -17.75 -26.31
C GLU A 649 -2.90 -17.66 -27.61
N ARG A 650 -3.51 -17.98 -28.77
CA ARG A 650 -2.84 -17.92 -30.07
C ARG A 650 -3.17 -16.66 -30.87
N LEU A 651 -4.20 -15.91 -30.44
CA LEU A 651 -4.51 -14.59 -30.98
C LEU A 651 -3.48 -13.53 -30.48
#